data_aa5106338d1b553dc8b6c0560b592b89
#
_entry.id   aa5106338d1b553dc8b6c0560b592b89
#
_cell.length_a   1.000
_cell.length_b   1.000
_cell.length_c   1.000
_cell.angle_alpha   90.00
_cell.angle_beta   90.00
_cell.angle_gamma   90.00
#
_symmetry.space_group_name_H-M   'P 1'
#
loop_
_entity.id
_entity.type
_entity.pdbx_description
1 polymer ?
#
loop_
_entity_poly.entity_id
_entity_poly.type
_entity_poly.pdbx_seq_one_letter_code
_entity_poly.pdbx_strand_id
1 'polypeptide(L)'
;MREQSPSPAPSAPPGPCYVNRELSWLQFNRRVLEEAEDPANPLCERLNFASIFQSNLDEFYMVRMGMLMDTLHLESRDDKTGLTSAQQAAAVLDKTREYLADRDRVCKELLRELASQGVELCRFHSLQDKAQSFLEKYFTSNVLPLLSPQIIGRKQPFPFLRNKQIYAVAILKTKNGGERMGIVPCGEGVLRRLVPLPGDGGRFVLVEELIAGFLPKIFAHYKVEGTVLIRLVRSADIHVDDASSEMGGMLAEEYRRSMEKMIRRRKRLQPVKLDYQGKLTDSVRDSLCSCLGLSKKHLFSSGAPLDLTFMGALRDMLRDKGALFYPRRVPQNSPNVDPLAPMAEQIRARDRLLSYPYESVRPLLRLLQEAGQDPDVVSIKMTLYRVAHNSKIVEALVDAAENGKEVVALVELRARFDEENNIGWSRVLEQAGCRVIYGLDGLKVHSKLLLITRMHQGRVEYITQVGTGNYNEDTVRLYTDFALMTADPELGAEAAGVFNALSMGEVVEDSRLLMVAPACLRNRASALIDKEIGQARAGRPAYLGFKLNGLTDKLLIDKLIEASQAGVKIDLVVRGICCLVGGVPGLTENIRVVSIVGRYLEHARIYLFGTGERRQVYISSADFMTRNTTRRVEVAAPVRDPDLRAHLEQVFQDQLRDTAKGRVQQPDGAYIRAQGEPFNSQEWFCGQAYAGAWALPAPQKAPPAPKAAEPQPAPTPQKRPAAKPLPAKTAPAKRPAVKVHTRRTGLLGRLFGRD
;
A
#
# COMPACT_ATOMS: atom_id res chain seq x y z
N MET A 1 9.96 -22.69 35.39
CA MET A 1 11.23 -22.42 34.72
C MET A 1 11.01 -22.72 33.24
N ARG A 2 10.80 -21.69 32.41
CA ARG A 2 10.77 -21.85 30.95
C ARG A 2 12.20 -21.66 30.46
N GLU A 3 12.76 -22.68 29.82
CA GLU A 3 14.06 -22.63 29.19
C GLU A 3 14.06 -21.53 28.11
N GLN A 4 14.95 -20.58 28.29
CA GLN A 4 15.26 -19.57 27.29
C GLN A 4 16.04 -20.25 26.15
N SER A 5 15.47 -20.27 24.97
CA SER A 5 16.17 -20.70 23.74
C SER A 5 17.43 -19.85 23.55
N PRO A 6 18.58 -20.41 23.17
CA PRO A 6 19.81 -19.66 23.00
C PRO A 6 19.66 -18.63 21.86
N SER A 7 20.13 -17.41 22.11
CA SER A 7 20.25 -16.35 21.11
C SER A 7 21.01 -16.86 19.89
N PRO A 8 20.53 -16.58 18.67
CA PRO A 8 21.26 -16.98 17.47
C PRO A 8 22.64 -16.32 17.44
N ALA A 9 23.64 -17.09 17.08
CA ALA A 9 25.02 -16.64 16.91
C ALA A 9 25.09 -15.42 15.98
N PRO A 10 26.06 -14.48 16.16
CA PRO A 10 26.20 -13.33 15.31
C PRO A 10 26.40 -13.77 13.86
N SER A 11 25.49 -13.35 12.98
CA SER A 11 25.57 -13.63 11.55
C SER A 11 26.85 -13.06 10.96
N ALA A 12 27.47 -13.80 10.03
CA ALA A 12 28.60 -13.34 9.23
C ALA A 12 28.35 -11.94 8.65
N PRO A 13 29.41 -11.12 8.42
CA PRO A 13 29.24 -9.79 7.85
C PRO A 13 28.45 -9.87 6.55
N PRO A 14 27.55 -8.91 6.28
CA PRO A 14 26.70 -8.93 5.10
C PRO A 14 27.55 -8.97 3.83
N GLY A 15 27.23 -9.92 2.95
CA GLY A 15 27.88 -10.07 1.66
C GLY A 15 27.49 -8.95 0.67
N PRO A 16 28.17 -8.81 -0.47
CA PRO A 16 27.94 -7.78 -1.47
C PRO A 16 26.57 -7.87 -2.17
N CYS A 17 25.75 -8.88 -1.85
CA CYS A 17 24.44 -9.13 -2.48
C CYS A 17 23.26 -8.51 -1.73
N TYR A 18 23.50 -7.65 -0.73
CA TYR A 18 22.44 -6.96 -0.01
C TYR A 18 22.48 -5.45 -0.17
N VAL A 19 21.30 -4.83 -0.24
CA VAL A 19 21.11 -3.38 -0.19
C VAL A 19 20.28 -3.00 1.02
N ASN A 20 20.66 -1.90 1.69
CA ASN A 20 19.85 -1.34 2.76
C ASN A 20 18.44 -0.97 2.25
N ARG A 21 17.43 -1.28 3.04
CA ARG A 21 16.03 -1.12 2.70
C ARG A 21 15.65 0.33 2.37
N GLU A 22 16.17 1.30 3.13
CA GLU A 22 15.82 2.71 2.97
C GLU A 22 16.51 3.30 1.73
N LEU A 23 17.75 2.91 1.48
CA LEU A 23 18.47 3.31 0.26
C LEU A 23 17.84 2.70 -0.99
N SER A 24 17.43 1.43 -0.93
CA SER A 24 16.69 0.79 -2.02
C SER A 24 15.36 1.49 -2.30
N TRP A 25 14.65 1.97 -1.26
CA TRP A 25 13.44 2.76 -1.44
C TRP A 25 13.73 4.11 -2.13
N LEU A 26 14.80 4.79 -1.75
CA LEU A 26 15.21 6.04 -2.41
C LEU A 26 15.55 5.81 -3.88
N GLN A 27 16.25 4.71 -4.23
CA GLN A 27 16.48 4.32 -5.62
C GLN A 27 15.18 4.08 -6.39
N PHE A 28 14.18 3.46 -5.76
CA PHE A 28 12.85 3.34 -6.37
C PHE A 28 12.24 4.70 -6.66
N ASN A 29 12.26 5.63 -5.68
CA ASN A 29 11.68 6.95 -5.90
C ASN A 29 12.47 7.77 -6.95
N ARG A 30 13.79 7.51 -7.11
CA ARG A 30 14.59 8.07 -8.21
C ARG A 30 14.07 7.59 -9.57
N ARG A 31 13.70 6.30 -9.71
CA ARG A 31 13.08 5.77 -10.94
C ARG A 31 11.71 6.42 -11.25
N VAL A 32 10.97 6.85 -10.23
CA VAL A 32 9.76 7.66 -10.44
C VAL A 32 10.10 9.03 -11.02
N LEU A 33 11.19 9.66 -10.58
CA LEU A 33 11.66 10.93 -11.14
C LEU A 33 12.16 10.77 -12.58
N GLU A 34 12.74 9.62 -12.95
CA GLU A 34 13.14 9.32 -14.33
C GLU A 34 11.96 9.36 -15.32
N GLU A 35 10.75 9.02 -14.87
CA GLU A 35 9.55 9.15 -15.69
C GLU A 35 9.20 10.63 -15.95
N ALA A 36 9.56 11.54 -15.04
CA ALA A 36 9.45 12.99 -15.28
C ALA A 36 10.55 13.52 -16.21
N GLU A 37 11.70 12.88 -16.24
CA GLU A 37 12.81 13.20 -17.14
C GLU A 37 12.59 12.66 -18.56
N ASP A 38 11.87 11.56 -18.72
CA ASP A 38 11.68 10.85 -19.99
C ASP A 38 10.83 11.67 -20.98
N PRO A 39 11.42 12.23 -22.07
CA PRO A 39 10.68 13.03 -23.07
C PRO A 39 9.66 12.20 -23.87
N ALA A 40 9.72 10.88 -23.83
CA ALA A 40 8.72 10.01 -24.43
C ALA A 40 7.37 10.06 -23.69
N ASN A 41 7.37 10.54 -22.45
CA ASN A 41 6.13 10.78 -21.70
C ASN A 41 5.54 12.16 -22.05
N PRO A 42 4.22 12.29 -22.20
CA PRO A 42 3.56 13.59 -22.39
C PRO A 42 3.87 14.56 -21.24
N LEU A 43 3.97 15.85 -21.55
CA LEU A 43 4.40 16.89 -20.58
C LEU A 43 3.57 16.90 -19.28
N CYS A 44 2.24 16.83 -19.38
CA CYS A 44 1.39 16.83 -18.19
C CYS A 44 1.57 15.58 -17.31
N GLU A 45 1.96 14.46 -17.90
CA GLU A 45 2.28 13.26 -17.12
C GLU A 45 3.66 13.38 -16.47
N ARG A 46 4.65 13.98 -17.13
CA ARG A 46 5.96 14.30 -16.54
C ARG A 46 5.81 15.23 -15.32
N LEU A 47 4.96 16.25 -15.40
CA LEU A 47 4.59 17.10 -14.26
C LEU A 47 4.00 16.29 -13.12
N ASN A 48 3.13 15.33 -13.44
CA ASN A 48 2.53 14.44 -12.46
C ASN A 48 3.58 13.55 -11.77
N PHE A 49 4.51 12.95 -12.50
CA PHE A 49 5.58 12.13 -11.94
C PHE A 49 6.50 12.95 -11.01
N ALA A 50 6.81 14.20 -11.34
CA ALA A 50 7.57 15.09 -10.46
C ALA A 50 6.82 15.35 -9.13
N SER A 51 5.49 15.54 -9.20
CA SER A 51 4.65 15.69 -8.01
C SER A 51 4.57 14.40 -7.19
N ILE A 52 4.46 13.24 -7.85
CA ILE A 52 4.48 11.91 -7.20
C ILE A 52 5.81 11.67 -6.49
N PHE A 53 6.95 11.99 -7.11
CA PHE A 53 8.27 11.89 -6.48
C PHE A 53 8.32 12.66 -5.15
N GLN A 54 7.84 13.91 -5.15
CA GLN A 54 7.78 14.73 -3.95
C GLN A 54 6.87 14.13 -2.89
N SER A 55 5.67 13.72 -3.27
CA SER A 55 4.68 13.13 -2.36
C SER A 55 5.17 11.84 -1.73
N ASN A 56 5.82 10.99 -2.53
CA ASN A 56 6.44 9.76 -2.05
C ASN A 56 7.56 10.05 -1.05
N LEU A 57 8.41 11.05 -1.34
CA LEU A 57 9.50 11.44 -0.44
C LEU A 57 8.97 11.98 0.89
N ASP A 58 7.91 12.79 0.84
CA ASP A 58 7.24 13.27 2.06
C ASP A 58 6.73 12.09 2.90
N GLU A 59 6.04 11.12 2.28
CA GLU A 59 5.55 9.94 2.99
C GLU A 59 6.69 9.10 3.57
N PHE A 60 7.78 8.93 2.84
CA PHE A 60 8.96 8.23 3.32
C PHE A 60 9.53 8.90 4.59
N TYR A 61 9.67 10.23 4.58
CA TYR A 61 10.14 10.97 5.75
C TYR A 61 9.16 10.86 6.92
N MET A 62 7.87 11.01 6.66
CA MET A 62 6.83 10.89 7.68
C MET A 62 6.84 9.53 8.38
N VAL A 63 7.16 8.47 7.65
CA VAL A 63 7.04 7.09 8.14
C VAL A 63 8.39 6.51 8.53
N ARG A 64 9.35 6.53 7.61
CA ARG A 64 10.61 5.78 7.77
C ARG A 64 11.68 6.58 8.48
N MET A 65 11.86 7.85 8.08
CA MET A 65 12.78 8.72 8.77
C MET A 65 12.35 8.98 10.22
N GLY A 66 11.03 9.11 10.46
CA GLY A 66 10.46 9.16 11.81
C GLY A 66 10.93 7.98 12.67
N MET A 67 10.73 6.73 12.20
CA MET A 67 11.21 5.52 12.89
C MET A 67 12.71 5.54 13.14
N LEU A 68 13.52 5.90 12.13
CA LEU A 68 14.98 5.96 12.30
C LEU A 68 15.38 6.96 13.36
N MET A 69 14.71 8.13 13.41
CA MET A 69 14.97 9.15 14.42
C MET A 69 14.60 8.69 15.84
N ASP A 70 13.52 7.94 15.98
CA ASP A 70 13.10 7.38 17.28
C ASP A 70 14.07 6.30 17.78
N THR A 71 14.80 5.63 16.87
CA THR A 71 15.73 4.55 17.19
C THR A 71 17.21 4.94 17.14
N LEU A 72 17.56 6.23 16.97
CA LEU A 72 18.96 6.69 16.87
C LEU A 72 19.82 6.30 18.08
N HIS A 73 19.23 6.21 19.27
CA HIS A 73 19.88 5.86 20.52
C HIS A 73 20.07 4.35 20.70
N LEU A 74 19.47 3.52 19.84
CA LEU A 74 19.59 2.07 19.92
C LEU A 74 20.82 1.59 19.11
N GLU A 75 21.58 0.68 19.68
CA GLU A 75 22.72 0.05 18.99
C GLU A 75 22.30 -1.05 18.01
N SER A 76 20.99 -1.24 17.76
CA SER A 76 20.48 -2.23 16.83
C SER A 76 21.01 -1.97 15.42
N ARG A 77 21.36 -3.06 14.74
CA ARG A 77 21.87 -3.04 13.36
C ARG A 77 20.85 -3.64 12.40
N ASP A 78 20.80 -3.12 11.19
CA ASP A 78 20.06 -3.74 10.09
C ASP A 78 20.62 -5.16 9.80
N ASP A 79 19.71 -6.13 9.72
CA ASP A 79 20.04 -7.56 9.57
C ASP A 79 20.65 -7.93 8.20
N LYS A 80 20.65 -7.01 7.23
CA LYS A 80 21.15 -7.21 5.86
C LYS A 80 22.47 -6.53 5.61
N THR A 81 22.62 -5.28 6.05
CA THR A 81 23.81 -4.45 5.77
C THR A 81 24.63 -4.14 7.01
N GLY A 82 24.14 -4.48 8.21
CA GLY A 82 24.83 -4.24 9.47
C GLY A 82 24.89 -2.76 9.88
N LEU A 83 24.21 -1.84 9.16
CA LEU A 83 24.20 -0.41 9.45
C LEU A 83 23.36 -0.12 10.69
N THR A 84 23.86 0.74 11.58
CA THR A 84 23.10 1.27 12.71
C THR A 84 22.02 2.24 12.22
N SER A 85 20.99 2.53 13.03
CA SER A 85 19.97 3.53 12.72
C SER A 85 20.56 4.90 12.39
N ALA A 86 21.61 5.32 13.11
CA ALA A 86 22.33 6.56 12.84
C ALA A 86 23.02 6.58 11.48
N GLN A 87 23.68 5.47 11.10
CA GLN A 87 24.33 5.33 9.79
C GLN A 87 23.32 5.32 8.65
N GLN A 88 22.20 4.61 8.83
CA GLN A 88 21.10 4.60 7.87
C GLN A 88 20.50 6.00 7.68
N ALA A 89 20.22 6.71 8.80
CA ALA A 89 19.69 8.06 8.75
C ALA A 89 20.65 9.03 8.04
N ALA A 90 21.96 8.96 8.30
CA ALA A 90 22.95 9.78 7.64
C ALA A 90 22.99 9.53 6.12
N ALA A 91 23.03 8.25 5.70
CA ALA A 91 23.01 7.86 4.29
C ALA A 91 21.72 8.30 3.57
N VAL A 92 20.57 8.21 4.25
CA VAL A 92 19.28 8.70 3.73
C VAL A 92 19.33 10.22 3.52
N LEU A 93 19.85 11.00 4.49
CA LEU A 93 19.93 12.44 4.38
C LEU A 93 20.84 12.89 3.22
N ASP A 94 21.96 12.22 3.02
CA ASP A 94 22.91 12.54 1.95
C ASP A 94 22.34 12.18 0.58
N LYS A 95 21.74 10.99 0.44
CA LYS A 95 21.11 10.58 -0.82
C LYS A 95 19.87 11.44 -1.15
N THR A 96 19.15 11.91 -0.15
CA THR A 96 18.04 12.85 -0.36
C THR A 96 18.51 14.17 -0.93
N ARG A 97 19.67 14.72 -0.49
CA ARG A 97 20.22 15.97 -1.07
C ARG A 97 20.51 15.82 -2.54
N GLU A 98 21.14 14.72 -2.93
CA GLU A 98 21.43 14.41 -4.34
C GLU A 98 20.13 14.40 -5.18
N TYR A 99 19.12 13.66 -4.74
CA TYR A 99 17.88 13.52 -5.50
C TYR A 99 16.98 14.77 -5.49
N LEU A 100 17.10 15.62 -4.47
CA LEU A 100 16.44 16.93 -4.49
C LEU A 100 17.09 17.89 -5.49
N ALA A 101 18.42 17.83 -5.70
CA ALA A 101 19.08 18.58 -6.75
C ALA A 101 18.63 18.13 -8.16
N ASP A 102 18.48 16.81 -8.38
CA ASP A 102 17.90 16.26 -9.61
C ASP A 102 16.46 16.75 -9.82
N ARG A 103 15.60 16.65 -8.78
CA ARG A 103 14.23 17.17 -8.84
C ARG A 103 14.17 18.64 -9.22
N ASP A 104 15.03 19.46 -8.66
CA ASP A 104 15.06 20.90 -8.91
C ASP A 104 15.43 21.19 -10.40
N ARG A 105 16.38 20.44 -10.95
CA ARG A 105 16.73 20.49 -12.38
C ARG A 105 15.54 20.10 -13.25
N VAL A 106 14.94 18.95 -12.99
CA VAL A 106 13.76 18.44 -13.73
C VAL A 106 12.60 19.43 -13.66
N CYS A 107 12.29 19.93 -12.46
CA CYS A 107 11.22 20.90 -12.27
C CYS A 107 11.43 22.16 -13.10
N LYS A 108 12.67 22.68 -13.15
CA LYS A 108 13.03 23.85 -13.96
C LYS A 108 12.83 23.60 -15.45
N GLU A 109 13.21 22.44 -15.94
CA GLU A 109 13.02 22.03 -17.33
C GLU A 109 11.54 21.93 -17.69
N LEU A 110 10.75 21.23 -16.87
CA LEU A 110 9.30 21.06 -17.06
C LEU A 110 8.54 22.38 -17.05
N LEU A 111 8.88 23.30 -16.14
CA LEU A 111 8.25 24.62 -16.09
C LEU A 111 8.60 25.48 -17.32
N ARG A 112 9.79 25.31 -17.90
CA ARG A 112 10.18 25.97 -19.16
C ARG A 112 9.39 25.41 -20.34
N GLU A 113 9.26 24.09 -20.43
CA GLU A 113 8.44 23.44 -21.47
C GLU A 113 6.97 23.85 -21.32
N LEU A 114 6.45 23.95 -20.09
CA LEU A 114 5.10 24.38 -19.81
C LEU A 114 4.86 25.83 -20.31
N ALA A 115 5.82 26.72 -20.10
CA ALA A 115 5.76 28.09 -20.61
C ALA A 115 5.66 28.14 -22.14
N SER A 116 6.35 27.24 -22.87
CA SER A 116 6.21 27.14 -24.34
C SER A 116 4.80 26.68 -24.78
N GLN A 117 4.02 26.06 -23.90
CA GLN A 117 2.63 25.70 -24.13
C GLN A 117 1.63 26.80 -23.74
N GLY A 118 2.12 27.99 -23.35
CA GLY A 118 1.31 29.16 -22.98
C GLY A 118 0.88 29.18 -21.50
N VAL A 119 1.47 28.32 -20.65
CA VAL A 119 1.22 28.35 -19.20
C VAL A 119 2.52 28.61 -18.45
N GLU A 120 2.67 29.82 -17.92
CA GLU A 120 3.90 30.31 -17.30
C GLU A 120 3.74 30.51 -15.79
N LEU A 121 4.61 29.88 -15.00
CA LEU A 121 4.77 30.18 -13.58
C LEU A 121 5.83 31.27 -13.41
N CYS A 122 5.36 32.51 -13.16
CA CYS A 122 6.21 33.68 -13.01
C CYS A 122 6.75 33.80 -11.58
N ARG A 123 7.98 34.30 -11.45
CA ARG A 123 8.56 34.73 -10.18
C ARG A 123 8.08 36.14 -9.83
N PHE A 124 7.64 36.37 -8.58
CA PHE A 124 7.12 37.68 -8.16
C PHE A 124 8.10 38.83 -8.46
N HIS A 125 9.39 38.65 -8.17
CA HIS A 125 10.42 39.70 -8.37
C HIS A 125 10.79 39.97 -9.82
N SER A 126 10.41 39.12 -10.78
CA SER A 126 10.67 39.29 -12.21
C SER A 126 9.53 39.97 -12.96
N LEU A 127 8.45 40.34 -12.29
CA LEU A 127 7.28 40.94 -12.90
C LEU A 127 7.45 42.42 -13.17
N GLN A 128 6.83 42.88 -14.28
CA GLN A 128 6.78 44.32 -14.64
C GLN A 128 5.77 45.07 -13.73
N ASP A 129 5.92 46.41 -13.68
CA ASP A 129 5.17 47.31 -12.79
C ASP A 129 3.64 47.14 -12.83
N LYS A 130 3.05 46.92 -14.02
CA LYS A 130 1.59 46.71 -14.17
C LYS A 130 1.12 45.46 -13.45
N ALA A 131 1.90 44.33 -13.59
CA ALA A 131 1.55 43.09 -12.94
C ALA A 131 1.78 43.18 -11.42
N GLN A 132 2.84 43.86 -10.99
CA GLN A 132 3.11 44.10 -9.56
C GLN A 132 2.01 44.96 -8.94
N SER A 133 1.55 46.04 -9.60
CA SER A 133 0.46 46.89 -9.13
C SER A 133 -0.86 46.14 -9.01
N PHE A 134 -1.15 45.24 -9.95
CA PHE A 134 -2.29 44.34 -9.88
C PHE A 134 -2.22 43.41 -8.66
N LEU A 135 -1.07 42.74 -8.50
CA LEU A 135 -0.84 41.81 -7.39
C LEU A 135 -0.84 42.51 -6.04
N GLU A 136 -0.43 43.80 -5.97
CA GLU A 136 -0.48 44.57 -4.75
C GLU A 136 -1.93 44.83 -4.31
N LYS A 137 -2.80 45.20 -5.27
CA LYS A 137 -4.24 45.35 -5.01
C LYS A 137 -4.87 44.01 -4.60
N TYR A 138 -4.59 42.96 -5.35
CA TYR A 138 -5.06 41.60 -5.05
C TYR A 138 -4.61 41.15 -3.65
N PHE A 139 -3.31 41.34 -3.32
CA PHE A 139 -2.77 41.01 -2.02
C PHE A 139 -3.49 41.76 -0.91
N THR A 140 -3.65 43.06 -1.03
CA THR A 140 -4.26 43.91 -0.01
C THR A 140 -5.72 43.56 0.25
N SER A 141 -6.50 43.25 -0.82
CA SER A 141 -7.93 42.99 -0.72
C SER A 141 -8.29 41.53 -0.42
N ASN A 142 -7.51 40.57 -0.93
CA ASN A 142 -7.90 39.14 -0.92
C ASN A 142 -6.97 38.25 -0.09
N VAL A 143 -5.71 38.65 0.17
CA VAL A 143 -4.74 37.83 0.86
C VAL A 143 -4.45 38.37 2.26
N LEU A 144 -4.04 39.63 2.38
CA LEU A 144 -3.63 40.25 3.64
C LEU A 144 -4.67 40.10 4.77
N PRO A 145 -5.98 40.28 4.57
CA PRO A 145 -6.97 40.10 5.64
C PRO A 145 -7.09 38.70 6.20
N LEU A 146 -6.61 37.71 5.46
CA LEU A 146 -6.66 36.28 5.84
C LEU A 146 -5.37 35.80 6.50
N LEU A 147 -4.33 36.63 6.57
CA LEU A 147 -3.04 36.25 7.14
C LEU A 147 -3.00 36.43 8.65
N SER A 148 -2.31 35.54 9.31
CA SER A 148 -2.04 35.60 10.77
C SER A 148 -0.53 35.66 11.03
N PRO A 149 0.11 36.84 10.83
CA PRO A 149 1.54 37.00 11.05
C PRO A 149 1.89 36.93 12.52
N GLN A 150 3.05 36.34 12.84
CA GLN A 150 3.58 36.25 14.20
C GLN A 150 5.04 36.67 14.23
N ILE A 151 5.47 37.37 15.28
CA ILE A 151 6.86 37.71 15.52
C ILE A 151 7.36 36.90 16.70
N ILE A 152 8.44 36.16 16.51
CA ILE A 152 9.04 35.32 17.53
C ILE A 152 9.85 36.18 18.51
N GLY A 153 9.63 35.99 19.82
CA GLY A 153 10.30 36.72 20.87
C GLY A 153 10.04 36.13 22.26
N ARG A 154 10.60 36.77 23.30
CA ARG A 154 10.49 36.24 24.67
C ARG A 154 9.06 36.09 25.19
N LYS A 155 8.12 36.95 24.72
CA LYS A 155 6.70 36.91 25.09
C LYS A 155 5.81 36.25 24.05
N GLN A 156 6.37 35.84 22.92
CA GLN A 156 5.67 35.22 21.78
C GLN A 156 6.45 33.98 21.38
N PRO A 157 6.07 32.80 21.90
CA PRO A 157 6.76 31.55 21.62
C PRO A 157 6.65 31.17 20.16
N PHE A 158 7.53 30.28 19.71
CA PHE A 158 7.53 29.73 18.37
C PHE A 158 6.19 29.04 18.09
N PRO A 159 5.48 29.35 16.97
CA PRO A 159 4.20 28.77 16.66
C PRO A 159 4.31 27.29 16.30
N PHE A 160 3.22 26.56 16.48
CA PHE A 160 3.12 25.21 15.96
C PHE A 160 3.01 25.23 14.44
N LEU A 161 4.08 24.81 13.74
CA LEU A 161 4.05 24.66 12.29
C LEU A 161 3.36 23.35 11.90
N ARG A 162 2.33 23.45 11.06
CA ARG A 162 1.57 22.28 10.56
C ARG A 162 2.37 21.47 9.55
N ASN A 163 2.08 20.17 9.49
CA ASN A 163 2.73 19.26 8.56
C ASN A 163 2.43 19.65 7.10
N LYS A 164 3.47 19.70 6.26
CA LYS A 164 3.43 20.03 4.82
C LYS A 164 2.99 21.44 4.48
N GLN A 165 2.70 22.29 5.44
CA GLN A 165 2.31 23.68 5.19
C GLN A 165 3.54 24.56 4.89
N ILE A 166 3.38 25.48 3.95
CA ILE A 166 4.41 26.49 3.62
C ILE A 166 4.22 27.72 4.50
N TYR A 167 5.34 28.28 4.95
CA TYR A 167 5.40 29.51 5.74
C TYR A 167 6.40 30.47 5.10
N ALA A 168 6.06 31.75 5.07
CA ALA A 168 7.00 32.81 4.75
C ALA A 168 7.65 33.31 6.05
N VAL A 169 8.97 33.29 6.08
CA VAL A 169 9.77 33.75 7.22
C VAL A 169 10.44 35.06 6.85
N ALA A 170 10.16 36.12 7.60
CA ALA A 170 10.82 37.42 7.50
C ALA A 170 11.97 37.52 8.50
N ILE A 171 13.14 37.93 8.03
CA ILE A 171 14.28 38.29 8.88
C ILE A 171 14.13 39.78 9.20
N LEU A 172 13.76 40.08 10.45
CA LEU A 172 13.38 41.40 10.91
C LEU A 172 14.50 42.04 11.70
N LYS A 173 14.94 43.23 11.35
CA LYS A 173 15.89 44.00 12.14
C LYS A 173 15.16 44.89 13.16
N THR A 174 15.57 44.77 14.40
CA THR A 174 15.06 45.66 15.46
C THR A 174 15.81 46.99 15.48
N LYS A 175 15.20 48.03 16.07
CA LYS A 175 15.85 49.36 16.23
C LYS A 175 17.19 49.30 16.95
N ASN A 176 17.39 48.27 17.80
CA ASN A 176 18.62 48.06 18.58
C ASN A 176 19.62 47.12 17.88
N GLY A 177 19.47 46.88 16.57
CA GLY A 177 20.40 46.09 15.74
C GLY A 177 20.26 44.56 15.85
N GLY A 178 19.39 44.03 16.71
CA GLY A 178 19.17 42.58 16.83
C GLY A 178 18.25 42.04 15.74
N GLU A 179 18.39 40.75 15.41
CA GLU A 179 17.50 40.03 14.49
C GLU A 179 16.31 39.42 15.26
N ARG A 180 15.15 39.44 14.62
CA ARG A 180 13.93 38.70 15.00
C ARG A 180 13.40 37.96 13.80
N MET A 181 12.58 36.95 14.06
CA MET A 181 11.91 36.15 13.04
C MET A 181 10.42 36.48 13.03
N GLY A 182 9.92 36.89 11.85
CA GLY A 182 8.47 36.96 11.59
C GLY A 182 8.06 35.72 10.81
N ILE A 183 6.93 35.10 11.15
CA ILE A 183 6.41 33.90 10.48
C ILE A 183 4.98 34.17 10.01
N VAL A 184 4.69 33.85 8.73
CA VAL A 184 3.39 34.01 8.11
C VAL A 184 2.98 32.70 7.45
N PRO A 185 1.83 32.08 7.82
CA PRO A 185 1.33 30.90 7.12
C PRO A 185 0.92 31.28 5.67
N CYS A 186 1.34 30.48 4.69
CA CYS A 186 1.03 30.69 3.26
C CYS A 186 -0.08 29.75 2.78
N GLY A 187 -1.30 29.90 3.28
CA GLY A 187 -2.44 29.14 2.82
C GLY A 187 -2.92 28.07 3.79
N GLU A 188 -4.17 28.16 4.19
CA GLU A 188 -4.89 27.18 5.01
C GLU A 188 -6.21 26.77 4.31
N GLY A 189 -6.14 26.36 3.04
CA GLY A 189 -7.32 25.90 2.30
C GLY A 189 -8.23 27.04 1.78
N VAL A 190 -8.04 28.27 2.25
CA VAL A 190 -8.84 29.44 1.86
C VAL A 190 -8.21 30.20 0.70
N LEU A 191 -6.87 30.24 0.64
CA LEU A 191 -6.14 30.96 -0.41
C LEU A 191 -5.96 30.10 -1.65
N ARG A 192 -6.29 30.65 -2.81
CA ARG A 192 -5.91 30.04 -4.10
C ARG A 192 -4.40 30.07 -4.23
N ARG A 193 -3.78 28.89 -4.41
CA ARG A 193 -2.33 28.80 -4.50
C ARG A 193 -1.76 29.36 -5.79
N LEU A 194 -2.45 29.16 -6.94
CA LEU A 194 -2.13 29.77 -8.22
C LEU A 194 -2.90 31.09 -8.35
N VAL A 195 -2.20 32.20 -8.30
CA VAL A 195 -2.77 33.55 -8.47
C VAL A 195 -2.58 33.94 -9.93
N PRO A 196 -3.67 34.13 -10.71
CA PRO A 196 -3.59 34.52 -12.11
C PRO A 196 -3.11 35.96 -12.25
N LEU A 197 -2.27 36.21 -13.26
CA LEU A 197 -1.87 37.57 -13.67
C LEU A 197 -2.86 38.13 -14.71
N PRO A 198 -3.01 39.47 -14.81
CA PRO A 198 -3.84 40.11 -15.84
C PRO A 198 -3.27 39.85 -17.23
N GLY A 199 -4.15 39.61 -18.22
CA GLY A 199 -3.78 39.30 -19.60
C GLY A 199 -4.36 37.96 -20.08
N ASP A 200 -3.75 37.27 -20.97
CA ASP A 200 -4.26 36.14 -21.75
C ASP A 200 -4.47 34.82 -20.97
N GLY A 201 -4.57 34.86 -19.67
CA GLY A 201 -5.01 33.72 -18.84
C GLY A 201 -3.99 32.61 -18.56
N GLY A 202 -2.76 32.67 -19.14
CA GLY A 202 -1.75 31.62 -19.01
C GLY A 202 -0.64 31.89 -17.99
N ARG A 203 -0.63 33.04 -17.32
CA ARG A 203 0.46 33.43 -16.41
C ARG A 203 0.00 33.44 -14.95
N PHE A 204 0.82 32.88 -14.07
CA PHE A 204 0.49 32.70 -12.65
C PHE A 204 1.68 33.01 -11.75
N VAL A 205 1.37 33.38 -10.49
CA VAL A 205 2.32 33.46 -9.38
C VAL A 205 1.84 32.56 -8.25
N LEU A 206 2.74 31.89 -7.55
CA LEU A 206 2.38 31.15 -6.34
C LEU A 206 2.07 32.11 -5.19
N VAL A 207 1.01 31.84 -4.45
CA VAL A 207 0.57 32.70 -3.32
C VAL A 207 1.68 32.83 -2.25
N GLU A 208 2.46 31.79 -2.01
CA GLU A 208 3.61 31.84 -1.10
C GLU A 208 4.69 32.82 -1.58
N GLU A 209 4.96 32.93 -2.89
CA GLU A 209 5.89 33.94 -3.44
C GLU A 209 5.29 35.35 -3.34
N LEU A 210 3.97 35.48 -3.55
CA LEU A 210 3.26 36.73 -3.38
C LEU A 210 3.35 37.23 -1.93
N ILE A 211 3.09 36.39 -0.95
CA ILE A 211 3.18 36.70 0.47
C ILE A 211 4.62 37.07 0.82
N ALA A 212 5.60 36.29 0.36
CA ALA A 212 7.02 36.54 0.57
C ALA A 212 7.46 37.92 0.03
N GLY A 213 6.96 38.30 -1.17
CA GLY A 213 7.22 39.61 -1.78
C GLY A 213 6.65 40.79 -0.99
N PHE A 214 5.51 40.60 -0.31
CA PHE A 214 4.87 41.64 0.49
C PHE A 214 5.10 41.55 2.00
N LEU A 215 6.07 40.77 2.47
CA LEU A 215 6.47 40.74 3.88
C LEU A 215 6.80 42.14 4.45
N PRO A 216 7.45 43.08 3.72
CA PRO A 216 7.66 44.43 4.19
C PRO A 216 6.36 45.19 4.53
N LYS A 217 5.24 44.92 3.85
CA LYS A 217 3.94 45.51 4.18
C LYS A 217 3.30 44.85 5.39
N ILE A 218 3.46 43.53 5.53
CA ILE A 218 2.95 42.79 6.68
C ILE A 218 3.65 43.23 7.97
N PHE A 219 4.95 43.43 7.91
CA PHE A 219 5.80 43.83 9.05
C PHE A 219 6.26 45.28 8.96
N ALA A 220 5.34 46.22 8.63
CA ALA A 220 5.64 47.62 8.35
C ALA A 220 6.44 48.37 9.45
N HIS A 221 6.36 47.92 10.71
CA HIS A 221 7.11 48.50 11.82
C HIS A 221 8.56 47.99 11.97
N TYR A 222 9.00 47.08 11.10
CA TYR A 222 10.31 46.46 11.11
C TYR A 222 10.98 46.61 9.73
N LYS A 223 12.31 46.67 9.71
CA LYS A 223 13.05 46.53 8.46
C LYS A 223 13.19 45.04 8.15
N VAL A 224 12.60 44.58 7.03
CA VAL A 224 12.77 43.23 6.53
C VAL A 224 14.10 43.16 5.77
N GLU A 225 15.08 42.41 6.29
CA GLU A 225 16.43 42.26 5.67
C GLU A 225 16.53 41.00 4.81
N GLY A 226 15.64 40.03 4.99
CA GLY A 226 15.61 38.81 4.20
C GLY A 226 14.28 38.08 4.29
N THR A 227 14.03 37.26 3.27
CA THR A 227 12.84 36.45 3.16
C THR A 227 13.20 35.01 2.84
N VAL A 228 12.58 34.07 3.54
CA VAL A 228 12.77 32.62 3.31
C VAL A 228 11.41 31.97 3.33
N LEU A 229 11.13 31.13 2.36
CA LEU A 229 10.00 30.19 2.44
C LEU A 229 10.47 28.90 3.10
N ILE A 230 9.68 28.37 4.02
CA ILE A 230 9.95 27.09 4.68
C ILE A 230 8.76 26.15 4.59
N ARG A 231 9.03 24.85 4.55
CA ARG A 231 8.02 23.80 4.58
C ARG A 231 8.49 22.65 5.47
N LEU A 232 7.68 22.33 6.47
CA LEU A 232 8.02 21.33 7.48
C LEU A 232 7.33 19.99 7.16
N VAL A 233 8.08 18.89 7.27
CA VAL A 233 7.54 17.53 7.29
C VAL A 233 7.67 16.95 8.69
N ARG A 234 6.58 16.41 9.25
CA ARG A 234 6.51 15.79 10.58
C ARG A 234 6.40 14.28 10.47
N SER A 235 6.88 13.55 11.44
CA SER A 235 6.58 12.13 11.59
C SER A 235 5.08 11.89 11.60
N ALA A 236 4.63 10.80 11.02
CA ALA A 236 3.26 10.30 11.10
C ALA A 236 3.24 8.86 11.64
N ASP A 237 4.37 8.35 12.06
CA ASP A 237 4.47 7.00 12.61
C ASP A 237 4.18 7.05 14.12
N ILE A 238 3.05 6.50 14.50
CA ILE A 238 2.74 6.17 15.88
C ILE A 238 3.00 4.68 15.98
N HIS A 239 3.85 4.27 16.92
CA HIS A 239 4.03 2.86 17.23
C HIS A 239 2.69 2.31 17.75
N VAL A 240 1.93 1.68 16.84
CA VAL A 240 0.64 1.06 17.15
C VAL A 240 0.84 -0.15 18.07
N ASP A 241 2.06 -0.69 18.13
CA ASP A 241 2.40 -1.81 18.98
C ASP A 241 2.28 -1.47 20.48
N ASP A 242 2.52 -0.21 20.88
CA ASP A 242 2.27 0.25 22.26
C ASP A 242 0.78 0.45 22.56
N ALA A 243 -0.01 0.79 21.53
CA ALA A 243 -1.46 0.94 21.68
C ALA A 243 -2.20 -0.40 21.55
N SER A 244 -1.65 -1.41 20.87
CA SER A 244 -2.29 -2.71 20.70
C SER A 244 -2.30 -3.55 21.97
N SER A 245 -1.33 -3.36 22.88
CA SER A 245 -1.32 -4.01 24.18
C SER A 245 -2.38 -3.44 25.15
N GLU A 246 -2.78 -2.15 24.96
CA GLU A 246 -3.87 -1.53 25.71
C GLU A 246 -5.25 -1.75 25.08
N MET A 247 -5.30 -2.23 23.82
CA MET A 247 -6.53 -2.33 23.03
C MET A 247 -7.12 -3.75 22.99
N GLY A 248 -6.43 -4.75 23.53
CA GLY A 248 -6.95 -6.11 23.64
C GLY A 248 -8.18 -6.16 24.55
N GLY A 249 -9.31 -6.62 23.99
CA GLY A 249 -10.57 -6.72 24.72
C GLY A 249 -11.47 -5.49 24.71
N MET A 250 -11.13 -4.43 23.98
CA MET A 250 -11.98 -3.26 23.82
C MET A 250 -13.23 -3.58 22.97
N LEU A 251 -14.35 -2.98 23.35
CA LEU A 251 -15.56 -2.99 22.53
C LEU A 251 -15.29 -2.22 21.20
N ALA A 252 -15.98 -2.61 20.13
CA ALA A 252 -15.81 -2.04 18.78
C ALA A 252 -15.90 -0.50 18.76
N GLU A 253 -16.80 0.09 19.54
CA GLU A 253 -16.97 1.54 19.66
C GLU A 253 -15.76 2.21 20.35
N GLU A 254 -15.22 1.57 21.40
CA GLU A 254 -14.03 2.07 22.11
C GLU A 254 -12.80 2.01 21.21
N TYR A 255 -12.67 0.93 20.43
CA TYR A 255 -11.59 0.80 19.45
C TYR A 255 -11.64 1.92 18.39
N ARG A 256 -12.81 2.23 17.81
CA ARG A 256 -12.98 3.35 16.87
C ARG A 256 -12.61 4.69 17.50
N ARG A 257 -13.10 4.98 18.73
CA ARG A 257 -12.77 6.22 19.45
C ARG A 257 -11.26 6.34 19.73
N SER A 258 -10.62 5.22 20.07
CA SER A 258 -9.17 5.17 20.25
C SER A 258 -8.42 5.50 18.95
N MET A 259 -8.87 4.94 17.82
CA MET A 259 -8.33 5.24 16.49
C MET A 259 -8.48 6.73 16.12
N GLU A 260 -9.64 7.34 16.34
CA GLU A 260 -9.86 8.78 16.10
C GLU A 260 -8.91 9.65 16.96
N LYS A 261 -8.70 9.27 18.23
CA LYS A 261 -7.79 9.94 19.16
C LYS A 261 -6.34 9.85 18.68
N MET A 262 -5.93 8.67 18.18
CA MET A 262 -4.62 8.43 17.62
C MET A 262 -4.38 9.25 16.35
N ILE A 263 -5.35 9.36 15.44
CA ILE A 263 -5.27 10.19 14.23
C ILE A 263 -5.03 11.67 14.62
N ARG A 264 -5.72 12.18 15.64
CA ARG A 264 -5.51 13.54 16.15
C ARG A 264 -4.11 13.75 16.73
N ARG A 265 -3.57 12.76 17.49
CA ARG A 265 -2.20 12.80 18.04
C ARG A 265 -1.15 12.80 16.92
N ARG A 266 -1.36 12.01 15.85
CA ARG A 266 -0.45 11.95 14.70
C ARG A 266 -0.13 13.32 14.10
N LYS A 267 -1.09 14.23 14.06
CA LYS A 267 -0.93 15.59 13.52
C LYS A 267 0.10 16.43 14.28
N ARG A 268 0.53 16.02 15.47
CA ARG A 268 1.43 16.75 16.37
C ARG A 268 2.79 16.07 16.60
N LEU A 269 3.12 15.02 15.85
CA LEU A 269 4.39 14.32 16.01
C LEU A 269 5.59 15.19 15.63
N GLN A 270 6.80 14.74 16.00
CA GLN A 270 8.04 15.49 15.84
C GLN A 270 8.36 15.85 14.38
N PRO A 271 9.04 17.01 14.15
CA PRO A 271 9.61 17.32 12.85
C PRO A 271 10.70 16.33 12.43
N VAL A 272 10.75 16.01 11.12
CA VAL A 272 11.76 15.10 10.56
C VAL A 272 12.52 15.71 9.38
N LYS A 273 11.99 16.78 8.75
CA LYS A 273 12.59 17.45 7.60
C LYS A 273 12.09 18.88 7.50
N LEU A 274 12.97 19.81 7.15
CA LEU A 274 12.66 21.19 6.82
C LEU A 274 13.21 21.52 5.43
N ASP A 275 12.32 21.77 4.46
CA ASP A 275 12.69 22.35 3.17
C ASP A 275 12.65 23.87 3.25
N TYR A 276 13.59 24.54 2.59
CA TYR A 276 13.59 26.00 2.54
C TYR A 276 14.01 26.54 1.16
N GLN A 277 13.50 27.73 0.83
CA GLN A 277 13.82 28.45 -0.39
C GLN A 277 14.19 29.90 -0.03
N GLY A 278 15.36 30.36 -0.46
CA GLY A 278 15.92 31.65 -0.08
C GLY A 278 17.18 31.50 0.77
N LYS A 279 17.71 32.62 1.26
CA LYS A 279 18.98 32.66 2.02
C LYS A 279 18.68 32.69 3.53
N LEU A 280 19.01 31.61 4.23
CA LEU A 280 18.98 31.55 5.69
C LEU A 280 20.24 32.19 6.27
N THR A 281 20.08 33.16 7.21
CA THR A 281 21.19 33.59 8.09
C THR A 281 21.49 32.48 9.11
N ASP A 282 22.72 32.47 9.64
CA ASP A 282 23.11 31.50 10.66
C ASP A 282 22.22 31.60 11.91
N SER A 283 21.88 32.83 12.33
CA SER A 283 21.00 33.10 13.46
C SER A 283 19.60 32.50 13.27
N VAL A 284 18.97 32.72 12.11
CA VAL A 284 17.65 32.17 11.83
C VAL A 284 17.69 30.65 11.67
N ARG A 285 18.72 30.10 11.03
CA ARG A 285 18.94 28.67 10.90
C ARG A 285 19.05 27.97 12.26
N ASP A 286 19.90 28.50 13.12
CA ASP A 286 20.13 27.92 14.45
C ASP A 286 18.89 28.06 15.35
N SER A 287 18.14 29.16 15.22
CA SER A 287 16.85 29.35 15.87
C SER A 287 15.80 28.34 15.39
N LEU A 288 15.66 28.12 14.07
CA LEU A 288 14.75 27.12 13.52
C LEU A 288 15.12 25.70 13.97
N CYS A 289 16.41 25.35 13.94
CA CYS A 289 16.88 24.05 14.42
C CYS A 289 16.51 23.84 15.89
N SER A 290 16.79 24.82 16.76
CA SER A 290 16.48 24.74 18.19
C SER A 290 14.98 24.63 18.45
N CYS A 291 14.16 25.48 17.81
CA CYS A 291 12.72 25.49 18.03
C CYS A 291 12.01 24.23 17.50
N LEU A 292 12.54 23.60 16.46
CA LEU A 292 11.96 22.42 15.82
C LEU A 292 12.58 21.10 16.29
N GLY A 293 13.64 21.13 17.09
CA GLY A 293 14.37 19.92 17.51
C GLY A 293 15.08 19.23 16.34
N LEU A 294 15.50 19.99 15.32
CA LEU A 294 16.19 19.48 14.14
C LEU A 294 17.67 19.84 14.17
N SER A 295 18.53 18.99 13.61
CA SER A 295 19.91 19.36 13.31
C SER A 295 20.02 20.01 11.93
N LYS A 296 21.11 20.73 11.66
CA LYS A 296 21.40 21.35 10.36
C LYS A 296 21.32 20.35 9.18
N LYS A 297 21.58 19.06 9.43
CA LYS A 297 21.51 17.99 8.44
C LYS A 297 20.09 17.72 7.93
N HIS A 298 19.05 18.08 8.68
CA HIS A 298 17.64 17.90 8.32
C HIS A 298 17.05 19.07 7.52
N LEU A 299 17.87 20.11 7.23
CA LEU A 299 17.48 21.27 6.44
C LEU A 299 17.92 21.06 4.99
N PHE A 300 17.00 21.25 4.04
CA PHE A 300 17.21 21.05 2.62
C PHE A 300 16.87 22.31 1.84
N SER A 301 17.86 22.87 1.15
CA SER A 301 17.65 23.97 0.22
C SER A 301 16.91 23.46 -1.02
N SER A 302 15.97 24.25 -1.56
CA SER A 302 15.22 23.93 -2.77
C SER A 302 15.33 25.05 -3.79
N GLY A 303 15.69 24.70 -5.02
CA GLY A 303 15.62 25.59 -6.19
C GLY A 303 14.25 25.56 -6.88
N ALA A 304 13.44 24.53 -6.60
CA ALA A 304 12.06 24.40 -7.06
C ALA A 304 11.06 24.87 -6.01
N PRO A 305 9.77 25.09 -6.34
CA PRO A 305 8.72 25.34 -5.35
C PRO A 305 8.70 24.24 -4.27
N LEU A 306 8.46 24.63 -3.01
CA LEU A 306 8.57 23.73 -1.86
C LEU A 306 7.52 22.62 -1.84
N ASP A 307 6.44 22.77 -2.58
CA ASP A 307 5.38 21.79 -2.74
C ASP A 307 4.93 21.78 -4.20
N LEU A 308 5.00 20.61 -4.85
CA LEU A 308 4.69 20.43 -6.26
C LEU A 308 3.22 20.07 -6.54
N THR A 309 2.35 20.04 -5.55
CA THR A 309 0.92 19.69 -5.71
C THR A 309 0.16 20.66 -6.64
N PHE A 310 0.63 21.91 -6.79
CA PHE A 310 0.06 22.88 -7.73
C PHE A 310 0.12 22.42 -9.19
N MET A 311 1.03 21.49 -9.53
CA MET A 311 1.15 20.94 -10.89
C MET A 311 -0.14 20.23 -11.34
N GLY A 312 -0.92 19.68 -10.39
CA GLY A 312 -2.24 19.14 -10.67
C GLY A 312 -3.20 20.20 -11.23
N ALA A 313 -3.25 21.36 -10.61
CA ALA A 313 -4.09 22.47 -11.09
C ALA A 313 -3.65 23.00 -12.47
N LEU A 314 -2.33 23.04 -12.74
CA LEU A 314 -1.80 23.40 -14.07
C LEU A 314 -2.19 22.37 -15.15
N ARG A 315 -2.15 21.08 -14.82
CA ARG A 315 -2.64 20.01 -15.72
C ARG A 315 -4.13 20.19 -16.05
N ASP A 316 -4.93 20.55 -15.07
CA ASP A 316 -6.37 20.76 -15.26
C ASP A 316 -6.68 21.90 -16.24
N MET A 317 -5.84 22.92 -16.30
CA MET A 317 -5.95 24.03 -17.26
C MET A 317 -5.59 23.63 -18.69
N LEU A 318 -4.87 22.55 -18.89
CA LEU A 318 -4.39 22.06 -20.19
C LEU A 318 -5.20 20.86 -20.70
N ARG A 319 -6.32 20.50 -20.07
CA ARG A 319 -7.13 19.31 -20.43
C ARG A 319 -7.62 19.29 -21.88
N ASP A 320 -7.78 20.44 -22.48
CA ASP A 320 -8.14 20.61 -23.89
C ASP A 320 -6.99 20.25 -24.86
N LYS A 321 -5.74 20.29 -24.37
CA LYS A 321 -4.55 19.93 -25.15
C LYS A 321 -4.22 18.43 -25.00
N GLY A 322 -5.02 17.57 -25.61
CA GLY A 322 -4.92 16.12 -25.47
C GLY A 322 -3.53 15.52 -25.73
N ALA A 323 -2.73 16.12 -26.60
CA ALA A 323 -1.37 15.67 -26.89
C ALA A 323 -0.39 15.78 -25.70
N LEU A 324 -0.73 16.56 -24.68
CA LEU A 324 0.08 16.72 -23.45
C LEU A 324 -0.22 15.66 -22.39
N PHE A 325 -1.14 14.75 -22.66
CA PHE A 325 -1.59 13.67 -21.75
C PHE A 325 -1.45 12.31 -22.41
N TYR A 326 -1.36 11.27 -21.60
CA TYR A 326 -1.57 9.92 -22.13
C TYR A 326 -2.94 9.79 -22.80
N PRO A 327 -3.05 9.06 -23.92
CA PRO A 327 -4.34 8.75 -24.52
C PRO A 327 -5.28 8.14 -23.50
N ARG A 328 -6.54 8.61 -23.46
CA ARG A 328 -7.52 8.06 -22.53
C ARG A 328 -7.75 6.57 -22.84
N ARG A 329 -7.54 5.74 -21.84
CA ARG A 329 -7.81 4.30 -21.90
C ARG A 329 -9.05 3.97 -21.06
N VAL A 330 -9.92 3.15 -21.60
CA VAL A 330 -11.12 2.66 -20.91
C VAL A 330 -10.93 1.18 -20.66
N PRO A 331 -11.08 0.69 -19.41
CA PRO A 331 -11.05 -0.74 -19.15
C PRO A 331 -12.04 -1.50 -20.01
N GLN A 332 -11.59 -2.53 -20.68
CA GLN A 332 -12.40 -3.32 -21.62
C GLN A 332 -13.23 -4.37 -20.88
N ASN A 333 -14.32 -4.82 -21.47
CA ASN A 333 -15.01 -6.00 -20.96
C ASN A 333 -14.11 -7.24 -21.18
N SER A 334 -14.04 -8.11 -20.16
CA SER A 334 -13.31 -9.37 -20.35
C SER A 334 -13.97 -10.22 -21.41
N PRO A 335 -13.23 -10.71 -22.41
CA PRO A 335 -13.79 -11.61 -23.43
C PRO A 335 -14.26 -12.96 -22.85
N ASN A 336 -13.83 -13.26 -21.62
CA ASN A 336 -14.15 -14.49 -20.91
C ASN A 336 -15.41 -14.37 -20.03
N VAL A 337 -16.09 -13.22 -20.05
CA VAL A 337 -17.29 -12.96 -19.25
C VAL A 337 -18.44 -12.55 -20.15
N ASP A 338 -19.47 -13.39 -20.24
CA ASP A 338 -20.71 -13.04 -20.89
C ASP A 338 -21.47 -11.98 -20.06
N PRO A 339 -21.78 -10.81 -20.65
CA PRO A 339 -22.50 -9.76 -19.92
C PRO A 339 -23.95 -10.12 -19.59
N LEU A 340 -24.55 -11.14 -20.24
CA LEU A 340 -25.94 -11.52 -20.09
C LEU A 340 -26.17 -12.74 -19.20
N ALA A 341 -25.18 -13.64 -19.07
CA ALA A 341 -25.30 -14.84 -18.25
C ALA A 341 -24.95 -14.53 -16.77
N PRO A 342 -25.61 -15.16 -15.77
CA PRO A 342 -25.29 -14.99 -14.34
C PRO A 342 -23.84 -15.29 -14.03
N MET A 343 -23.20 -14.45 -13.21
CA MET A 343 -21.77 -14.60 -12.87
C MET A 343 -21.48 -15.91 -12.15
N ALA A 344 -22.36 -16.31 -11.22
CA ALA A 344 -22.20 -17.54 -10.46
C ALA A 344 -22.14 -18.78 -11.37
N GLU A 345 -22.99 -18.85 -12.40
CA GLU A 345 -23.00 -19.96 -13.37
C GLU A 345 -21.73 -20.00 -14.20
N GLN A 346 -21.28 -18.83 -14.65
CA GLN A 346 -20.06 -18.72 -15.44
C GLN A 346 -18.83 -19.16 -14.64
N ILE A 347 -18.74 -18.79 -13.35
CA ILE A 347 -17.63 -19.17 -12.48
C ILE A 347 -17.68 -20.66 -12.15
N ARG A 348 -18.89 -21.24 -11.99
CA ARG A 348 -19.06 -22.69 -11.82
C ARG A 348 -18.65 -23.50 -13.06
N ALA A 349 -18.86 -22.94 -14.24
CA ALA A 349 -18.46 -23.58 -15.49
C ALA A 349 -16.93 -23.55 -15.69
N ARG A 350 -16.26 -22.51 -15.26
CA ARG A 350 -14.82 -22.32 -15.35
C ARG A 350 -14.37 -21.13 -14.52
N ASP A 351 -13.17 -21.16 -13.95
CA ASP A 351 -12.53 -20.03 -13.29
C ASP A 351 -12.49 -18.78 -14.19
N ARG A 352 -12.63 -17.60 -13.58
CA ARG A 352 -12.50 -16.29 -14.24
C ARG A 352 -11.36 -15.52 -13.62
N LEU A 353 -10.51 -14.94 -14.47
CA LEU A 353 -9.44 -14.04 -14.07
C LEU A 353 -9.69 -12.68 -14.74
N LEU A 354 -9.68 -11.61 -13.94
CA LEU A 354 -9.73 -10.24 -14.44
C LEU A 354 -8.35 -9.59 -14.27
N SER A 355 -7.91 -8.87 -15.30
CA SER A 355 -6.59 -8.23 -15.38
C SER A 355 -6.75 -6.70 -15.35
N TYR A 356 -6.67 -6.08 -14.17
CA TYR A 356 -6.76 -4.63 -14.02
C TYR A 356 -5.44 -3.95 -14.42
N PRO A 357 -5.46 -2.70 -14.90
CA PRO A 357 -6.60 -1.82 -15.24
C PRO A 357 -7.11 -2.04 -16.68
N TYR A 358 -6.67 -3.08 -17.36
CA TYR A 358 -6.96 -3.35 -18.76
C TYR A 358 -8.39 -3.82 -18.94
N GLU A 359 -8.86 -4.66 -18.01
CA GLU A 359 -10.23 -5.14 -17.94
C GLU A 359 -11.04 -4.45 -16.85
N SER A 360 -12.37 -4.46 -17.02
CA SER A 360 -13.31 -3.77 -16.13
C SER A 360 -13.54 -4.54 -14.83
N VAL A 361 -13.74 -3.81 -13.72
CA VAL A 361 -14.18 -4.37 -12.43
C VAL A 361 -15.67 -4.75 -12.41
N ARG A 362 -16.43 -4.41 -13.46
CA ARG A 362 -17.88 -4.66 -13.50
C ARG A 362 -18.29 -6.11 -13.24
N PRO A 363 -17.58 -7.15 -13.72
CA PRO A 363 -17.93 -8.53 -13.38
C PRO A 363 -17.92 -8.82 -11.87
N LEU A 364 -16.97 -8.27 -11.12
CA LEU A 364 -16.93 -8.42 -9.67
C LEU A 364 -18.10 -7.70 -8.99
N LEU A 365 -18.42 -6.47 -9.42
CA LEU A 365 -19.58 -5.74 -8.90
C LEU A 365 -20.88 -6.48 -9.19
N ARG A 366 -21.03 -7.01 -10.41
CA ARG A 366 -22.19 -7.80 -10.81
C ARG A 366 -22.31 -9.08 -9.98
N LEU A 367 -21.21 -9.78 -9.72
CA LEU A 367 -21.20 -10.96 -8.86
C LEU A 367 -21.74 -10.64 -7.45
N LEU A 368 -21.35 -9.52 -6.86
CA LEU A 368 -21.83 -9.10 -5.54
C LEU A 368 -23.32 -8.72 -5.58
N GLN A 369 -23.76 -7.98 -6.60
CA GLN A 369 -25.16 -7.58 -6.78
C GLN A 369 -26.07 -8.80 -7.00
N GLU A 370 -25.68 -9.72 -7.87
CA GLU A 370 -26.39 -10.98 -8.12
C GLU A 370 -26.44 -11.82 -6.83
N ALA A 371 -25.33 -11.95 -6.10
CA ALA A 371 -25.29 -12.69 -4.84
C ALA A 371 -26.20 -12.08 -3.75
N GLY A 372 -26.36 -10.76 -3.71
CA GLY A 372 -27.29 -10.08 -2.79
C GLY A 372 -28.74 -10.41 -3.08
N GLN A 373 -29.10 -10.79 -4.29
CA GLN A 373 -30.47 -11.09 -4.71
C GLN A 373 -30.75 -12.60 -4.85
N ASP A 374 -29.71 -13.43 -5.00
CA ASP A 374 -29.86 -14.88 -5.19
C ASP A 374 -30.41 -15.55 -3.92
N PRO A 375 -31.60 -16.22 -3.97
CA PRO A 375 -32.17 -16.89 -2.80
C PRO A 375 -31.31 -18.02 -2.23
N ASP A 376 -30.47 -18.65 -3.07
CA ASP A 376 -29.59 -19.73 -2.64
C ASP A 376 -28.37 -19.19 -1.85
N VAL A 377 -28.04 -17.91 -1.94
CA VAL A 377 -26.92 -17.30 -1.19
C VAL A 377 -27.30 -17.13 0.26
N VAL A 378 -26.50 -17.75 1.14
CA VAL A 378 -26.65 -17.71 2.59
C VAL A 378 -25.79 -16.62 3.20
N SER A 379 -24.51 -16.52 2.78
CA SER A 379 -23.60 -15.53 3.35
C SER A 379 -22.61 -14.96 2.32
N ILE A 380 -22.20 -13.70 2.55
CA ILE A 380 -21.14 -13.00 1.83
C ILE A 380 -20.12 -12.51 2.85
N LYS A 381 -18.87 -12.97 2.72
CA LYS A 381 -17.77 -12.60 3.63
C LYS A 381 -16.66 -11.92 2.83
N MET A 382 -16.19 -10.74 3.26
CA MET A 382 -15.23 -9.93 2.51
C MET A 382 -14.24 -9.21 3.40
N THR A 383 -12.95 -9.15 2.96
CA THR A 383 -11.91 -8.35 3.63
C THR A 383 -11.78 -6.99 2.94
N LEU A 384 -11.81 -5.89 3.70
CA LEU A 384 -11.74 -4.52 3.22
C LEU A 384 -10.54 -3.81 3.84
N TYR A 385 -9.60 -3.32 3.01
CA TYR A 385 -8.39 -2.63 3.47
C TYR A 385 -8.38 -1.14 3.09
N ARG A 386 -8.54 -0.82 1.83
CA ARG A 386 -8.70 0.53 1.28
C ARG A 386 -9.93 0.55 0.41
N VAL A 387 -10.91 1.34 0.79
CA VAL A 387 -12.20 1.43 0.12
C VAL A 387 -12.31 2.78 -0.59
N ALA A 388 -12.95 2.85 -1.75
CA ALA A 388 -13.21 4.11 -2.43
C ALA A 388 -14.13 5.01 -1.59
N HIS A 389 -14.05 6.33 -1.81
CA HIS A 389 -14.94 7.26 -1.09
C HIS A 389 -16.42 7.04 -1.43
N ASN A 390 -16.72 6.66 -2.68
CA ASN A 390 -18.06 6.31 -3.15
C ASN A 390 -17.99 4.85 -3.66
N SER A 391 -17.95 3.88 -2.74
CA SER A 391 -17.73 2.49 -3.08
C SER A 391 -19.01 1.75 -3.41
N LYS A 392 -19.15 1.35 -4.68
CA LYS A 392 -20.22 0.45 -5.16
C LYS A 392 -20.11 -0.97 -4.60
N ILE A 393 -18.91 -1.37 -4.19
CA ILE A 393 -18.67 -2.65 -3.51
C ILE A 393 -19.34 -2.62 -2.13
N VAL A 394 -19.16 -1.54 -1.37
CA VAL A 394 -19.80 -1.42 -0.06
C VAL A 394 -21.30 -1.25 -0.20
N GLU A 395 -21.78 -0.46 -1.18
CA GLU A 395 -23.22 -0.37 -1.50
C GLU A 395 -23.81 -1.76 -1.76
N ALA A 396 -23.17 -2.60 -2.58
CA ALA A 396 -23.65 -3.96 -2.85
C ALA A 396 -23.66 -4.88 -1.61
N LEU A 397 -22.73 -4.69 -0.67
CA LEU A 397 -22.75 -5.42 0.62
C LEU A 397 -23.90 -4.95 1.52
N VAL A 398 -24.20 -3.65 1.54
CA VAL A 398 -25.35 -3.07 2.23
C VAL A 398 -26.65 -3.63 1.66
N ASP A 399 -26.83 -3.56 0.34
CA ASP A 399 -28.00 -4.11 -0.34
C ASP A 399 -28.20 -5.61 -0.04
N ALA A 400 -27.10 -6.37 -0.01
CA ALA A 400 -27.17 -7.80 0.33
C ALA A 400 -27.63 -8.04 1.79
N ALA A 401 -27.17 -7.26 2.75
CA ALA A 401 -27.59 -7.33 4.14
C ALA A 401 -29.07 -6.95 4.30
N GLU A 402 -29.52 -5.89 3.65
CA GLU A 402 -30.92 -5.47 3.63
C GLU A 402 -31.83 -6.51 2.96
N ASN A 403 -31.31 -7.29 2.00
CA ASN A 403 -31.99 -8.46 1.41
C ASN A 403 -31.92 -9.73 2.29
N GLY A 404 -31.47 -9.62 3.55
CA GLY A 404 -31.47 -10.72 4.52
C GLY A 404 -30.30 -11.69 4.39
N LYS A 405 -29.23 -11.36 3.65
CA LYS A 405 -28.02 -12.19 3.61
C LYS A 405 -27.16 -11.95 4.85
N GLU A 406 -26.49 -13.01 5.36
CA GLU A 406 -25.44 -12.83 6.35
C GLU A 406 -24.22 -12.17 5.69
N VAL A 407 -23.98 -10.90 5.97
CA VAL A 407 -22.82 -10.18 5.46
C VAL A 407 -21.78 -10.00 6.57
N VAL A 408 -20.55 -10.51 6.35
CA VAL A 408 -19.41 -10.34 7.25
C VAL A 408 -18.36 -9.51 6.55
N ALA A 409 -18.16 -8.29 7.00
CA ALA A 409 -17.15 -7.38 6.48
C ALA A 409 -16.00 -7.22 7.48
N LEU A 410 -14.78 -7.66 7.11
CA LEU A 410 -13.60 -7.39 7.89
C LEU A 410 -12.97 -6.10 7.41
N VAL A 411 -13.04 -5.03 8.22
CA VAL A 411 -12.56 -3.68 7.88
C VAL A 411 -11.29 -3.36 8.65
N GLU A 412 -10.17 -3.18 7.94
CA GLU A 412 -8.89 -2.80 8.55
C GLU A 412 -8.85 -1.28 8.82
N LEU A 413 -9.08 -0.86 10.06
CA LEU A 413 -9.08 0.56 10.43
C LEU A 413 -7.69 1.20 10.44
N ARG A 414 -6.62 0.40 10.51
CA ARG A 414 -5.22 0.87 10.52
C ARG A 414 -4.63 0.97 9.09
N ALA A 415 -5.50 1.09 8.07
CA ALA A 415 -5.06 1.40 6.70
C ALA A 415 -4.56 2.84 6.66
N ARG A 416 -3.23 3.03 6.63
CA ARG A 416 -2.55 4.32 6.80
C ARG A 416 -3.05 5.35 5.78
N PHE A 417 -3.49 6.52 6.28
CA PHE A 417 -4.09 7.66 5.58
C PHE A 417 -5.52 7.43 5.06
N ASP A 418 -6.09 6.24 5.19
CA ASP A 418 -7.48 5.93 4.85
C ASP A 418 -8.34 5.64 6.09
N GLU A 419 -7.80 5.87 7.30
CA GLU A 419 -8.45 5.51 8.55
C GLU A 419 -9.81 6.20 8.72
N GLU A 420 -9.90 7.52 8.43
CA GLU A 420 -11.14 8.28 8.55
C GLU A 420 -12.23 7.75 7.59
N ASN A 421 -11.86 7.40 6.36
CA ASN A 421 -12.75 6.82 5.36
C ASN A 421 -13.25 5.42 5.79
N ASN A 422 -12.35 4.57 6.26
CA ASN A 422 -12.70 3.21 6.70
C ASN A 422 -13.59 3.23 7.96
N ILE A 423 -13.37 4.17 8.88
CA ILE A 423 -14.26 4.40 10.03
C ILE A 423 -15.67 4.82 9.54
N GLY A 424 -15.75 5.70 8.54
CA GLY A 424 -17.02 6.11 7.94
C GLY A 424 -17.79 4.91 7.38
N TRP A 425 -17.17 4.13 6.52
CA TRP A 425 -17.78 2.96 5.90
C TRP A 425 -18.12 1.84 6.89
N SER A 426 -17.33 1.64 7.94
CA SER A 426 -17.66 0.64 8.96
C SER A 426 -18.98 0.94 9.67
N ARG A 427 -19.29 2.24 9.92
CA ARG A 427 -20.58 2.65 10.49
C ARG A 427 -21.74 2.38 9.54
N VAL A 428 -21.59 2.66 8.26
CA VAL A 428 -22.62 2.39 7.25
C VAL A 428 -22.93 0.89 7.19
N LEU A 429 -21.91 0.04 7.15
CA LEU A 429 -22.07 -1.42 7.15
C LEU A 429 -22.80 -1.93 8.42
N GLU A 430 -22.42 -1.44 9.61
CA GLU A 430 -23.09 -1.82 10.86
C GLU A 430 -24.55 -1.39 10.89
N GLN A 431 -24.86 -0.17 10.42
CA GLN A 431 -26.24 0.35 10.35
C GLN A 431 -27.12 -0.47 9.42
N ALA A 432 -26.55 -1.04 8.36
CA ALA A 432 -27.25 -1.94 7.43
C ALA A 432 -27.41 -3.38 7.97
N GLY A 433 -26.90 -3.68 9.18
CA GLY A 433 -26.99 -5.02 9.78
C GLY A 433 -25.85 -5.96 9.40
N CYS A 434 -24.80 -5.48 8.72
CA CYS A 434 -23.60 -6.28 8.47
C CYS A 434 -22.84 -6.55 9.77
N ARG A 435 -22.29 -7.75 9.91
CA ARG A 435 -21.31 -8.06 10.95
C ARG A 435 -19.95 -7.49 10.57
N VAL A 436 -19.50 -6.45 11.27
CA VAL A 436 -18.20 -5.82 11.03
C VAL A 436 -17.16 -6.36 12.01
N ILE A 437 -15.97 -6.75 11.48
CA ILE A 437 -14.81 -7.19 12.25
C ILE A 437 -13.70 -6.16 12.02
N TYR A 438 -13.11 -5.63 13.08
CA TYR A 438 -12.12 -4.54 13.07
C TYR A 438 -10.66 -5.03 13.12
N GLY A 439 -10.32 -5.98 12.25
CA GLY A 439 -8.96 -6.54 12.19
C GLY A 439 -8.65 -7.51 13.32
N LEU A 440 -7.36 -7.75 13.56
CA LEU A 440 -6.84 -8.63 14.62
C LEU A 440 -5.81 -7.87 15.46
N ASP A 441 -5.69 -8.28 16.73
CA ASP A 441 -4.67 -7.76 17.62
C ASP A 441 -3.27 -8.10 17.11
N GLY A 442 -2.39 -7.10 17.09
CA GLY A 442 -1.00 -7.27 16.64
C GLY A 442 -0.80 -7.50 15.14
N LEU A 443 -1.83 -7.85 14.38
CA LEU A 443 -1.77 -8.12 12.94
C LEU A 443 -2.61 -7.12 12.15
N LYS A 444 -2.19 -6.82 10.91
CA LYS A 444 -2.99 -6.07 9.94
C LYS A 444 -3.57 -7.02 8.91
N VAL A 445 -4.87 -6.95 8.66
CA VAL A 445 -5.49 -7.75 7.60
C VAL A 445 -5.31 -7.04 6.27
N HIS A 446 -4.54 -7.68 5.38
CA HIS A 446 -4.21 -7.11 4.07
C HIS A 446 -4.56 -8.07 2.92
N SER A 447 -5.12 -9.23 3.20
CA SER A 447 -5.68 -10.14 2.19
C SER A 447 -6.81 -9.46 1.39
N LYS A 448 -7.04 -9.91 0.16
CA LYS A 448 -8.16 -9.53 -0.67
C LYS A 448 -8.91 -10.80 -0.99
N LEU A 449 -9.86 -11.10 -0.13
CA LEU A 449 -10.62 -12.34 -0.14
C LEU A 449 -12.11 -12.02 -0.03
N LEU A 450 -12.89 -12.60 -0.94
CA LEU A 450 -14.35 -12.62 -0.95
C LEU A 450 -14.79 -14.08 -0.98
N LEU A 451 -15.72 -14.44 -0.13
CA LEU A 451 -16.36 -15.75 -0.11
C LEU A 451 -17.88 -15.59 -0.12
N ILE A 452 -18.53 -16.16 -1.12
CA ILE A 452 -19.96 -16.28 -1.22
C ILE A 452 -20.32 -17.75 -0.95
N THR A 453 -21.15 -17.99 0.07
CA THR A 453 -21.62 -19.34 0.42
C THR A 453 -23.06 -19.49 -0.04
N ARG A 454 -23.33 -20.53 -0.80
CA ARG A 454 -24.65 -20.88 -1.35
C ARG A 454 -25.11 -22.22 -0.79
N MET A 455 -26.42 -22.35 -0.60
CA MET A 455 -27.07 -23.63 -0.31
C MET A 455 -27.93 -24.00 -1.50
N HIS A 456 -27.41 -24.80 -2.41
CA HIS A 456 -28.13 -25.21 -3.62
C HIS A 456 -28.46 -26.70 -3.55
N GLN A 457 -29.75 -27.07 -3.68
CA GLN A 457 -30.23 -28.45 -3.62
C GLN A 457 -29.73 -29.25 -2.39
N GLY A 458 -29.64 -28.58 -1.22
CA GLY A 458 -29.17 -29.18 0.02
C GLY A 458 -27.65 -29.37 0.11
N ARG A 459 -26.88 -28.81 -0.79
CA ARG A 459 -25.41 -28.84 -0.81
C ARG A 459 -24.84 -27.45 -0.64
N VAL A 460 -23.75 -27.36 0.12
CA VAL A 460 -22.98 -26.13 0.26
C VAL A 460 -22.09 -25.96 -0.96
N GLU A 461 -22.20 -24.83 -1.62
CA GLU A 461 -21.33 -24.40 -2.73
C GLU A 461 -20.63 -23.10 -2.34
N TYR A 462 -19.41 -22.91 -2.84
CA TYR A 462 -18.62 -21.72 -2.63
C TYR A 462 -18.31 -21.02 -3.95
N ILE A 463 -18.36 -19.69 -3.92
CA ILE A 463 -17.71 -18.86 -4.94
C ILE A 463 -16.68 -18.02 -4.19
N THR A 464 -15.42 -18.22 -4.53
CA THR A 464 -14.29 -17.55 -3.88
C THR A 464 -13.64 -16.59 -4.88
N GLN A 465 -13.40 -15.36 -4.45
CA GLN A 465 -12.55 -14.45 -5.21
C GLN A 465 -11.31 -14.13 -4.40
N VAL A 466 -10.14 -14.25 -5.03
CA VAL A 466 -8.84 -13.85 -4.48
C VAL A 466 -8.24 -12.78 -5.37
N GLY A 467 -7.88 -11.64 -4.76
CA GLY A 467 -7.29 -10.51 -5.46
C GLY A 467 -5.85 -10.23 -5.04
N THR A 468 -5.06 -9.69 -5.97
CA THR A 468 -3.76 -9.10 -5.64
C THR A 468 -3.92 -7.67 -5.15
N GLY A 469 -4.94 -6.95 -5.61
CA GLY A 469 -5.24 -5.54 -5.34
C GLY A 469 -6.46 -5.31 -4.45
N ASN A 470 -6.56 -4.11 -3.90
CA ASN A 470 -7.65 -3.71 -3.03
C ASN A 470 -9.00 -3.66 -3.76
N TYR A 471 -10.07 -3.85 -3.00
CA TYR A 471 -11.43 -3.60 -3.45
C TYR A 471 -11.71 -2.09 -3.44
N ASN A 472 -11.22 -1.40 -4.49
CA ASN A 472 -11.31 0.05 -4.61
C ASN A 472 -11.43 0.44 -6.09
N GLU A 473 -12.57 0.96 -6.48
CA GLU A 473 -12.96 1.23 -7.86
C GLU A 473 -12.12 2.33 -8.52
N ASP A 474 -11.47 3.18 -7.73
CA ASP A 474 -10.58 4.22 -8.24
C ASP A 474 -9.20 3.66 -8.55
N THR A 475 -8.65 2.84 -7.64
CA THR A 475 -7.32 2.28 -7.81
C THR A 475 -7.25 1.20 -8.88
N VAL A 476 -8.31 0.42 -9.12
CA VAL A 476 -8.36 -0.58 -10.21
C VAL A 476 -8.22 0.01 -11.61
N ARG A 477 -8.34 1.34 -11.77
CA ARG A 477 -8.11 2.05 -13.04
C ARG A 477 -6.66 2.48 -13.25
N LEU A 478 -5.84 2.39 -12.20
CA LEU A 478 -4.48 2.92 -12.16
C LEU A 478 -3.42 1.86 -11.80
N TYR A 479 -3.83 0.78 -11.12
CA TYR A 479 -2.95 -0.26 -10.61
C TYR A 479 -3.12 -1.53 -11.42
N THR A 480 -2.01 -2.18 -11.74
CA THR A 480 -2.06 -3.52 -12.34
C THR A 480 -2.33 -4.53 -11.23
N ASP A 481 -3.43 -5.27 -11.34
CA ASP A 481 -3.83 -6.29 -10.38
C ASP A 481 -4.60 -7.42 -11.07
N PHE A 482 -4.68 -8.57 -10.39
CA PHE A 482 -5.47 -9.70 -10.81
C PHE A 482 -6.58 -10.01 -9.81
N ALA A 483 -7.72 -10.48 -10.32
CA ALA A 483 -8.84 -10.96 -9.53
C ALA A 483 -9.28 -12.33 -10.07
N LEU A 484 -8.91 -13.40 -9.35
CA LEU A 484 -9.34 -14.77 -9.65
C LEU A 484 -10.68 -15.03 -8.98
N MET A 485 -11.65 -15.52 -9.73
CA MET A 485 -12.95 -15.98 -9.24
C MET A 485 -13.10 -17.47 -9.58
N THR A 486 -13.34 -18.30 -8.59
CA THR A 486 -13.40 -19.75 -8.71
C THR A 486 -14.53 -20.35 -7.88
N ALA A 487 -15.09 -21.46 -8.36
CA ALA A 487 -16.03 -22.31 -7.62
C ALA A 487 -15.36 -23.60 -7.12
N ASP A 488 -14.03 -23.66 -7.07
CA ASP A 488 -13.30 -24.81 -6.53
C ASP A 488 -13.71 -25.05 -5.06
N PRO A 489 -14.31 -26.22 -4.74
CA PRO A 489 -14.84 -26.49 -3.40
C PRO A 489 -13.73 -26.60 -2.33
N GLU A 490 -12.54 -27.10 -2.70
CA GLU A 490 -11.42 -27.20 -1.74
C GLU A 490 -10.89 -25.81 -1.37
N LEU A 491 -10.74 -24.93 -2.38
CA LEU A 491 -10.29 -23.55 -2.15
C LEU A 491 -11.35 -22.76 -1.39
N GLY A 492 -12.63 -22.97 -1.69
CA GLY A 492 -13.75 -22.37 -0.96
C GLY A 492 -13.81 -22.79 0.50
N ALA A 493 -13.61 -24.05 0.79
CA ALA A 493 -13.57 -24.57 2.17
C ALA A 493 -12.39 -23.98 2.97
N GLU A 494 -11.21 -23.83 2.36
CA GLU A 494 -10.08 -23.19 3.01
C GLU A 494 -10.31 -21.68 3.23
N ALA A 495 -10.92 -20.99 2.27
CA ALA A 495 -11.33 -19.60 2.43
C ALA A 495 -12.35 -19.42 3.57
N ALA A 496 -13.30 -20.35 3.70
CA ALA A 496 -14.24 -20.39 4.82
C ALA A 496 -13.50 -20.58 6.17
N GLY A 497 -12.50 -21.47 6.20
CA GLY A 497 -11.61 -21.63 7.36
C GLY A 497 -10.87 -20.35 7.74
N VAL A 498 -10.34 -19.62 6.75
CA VAL A 498 -9.69 -18.31 6.97
C VAL A 498 -10.67 -17.32 7.60
N PHE A 499 -11.88 -17.15 7.05
CA PHE A 499 -12.88 -16.24 7.62
C PHE A 499 -13.35 -16.65 9.01
N ASN A 500 -13.48 -17.94 9.27
CA ASN A 500 -13.87 -18.44 10.59
C ASN A 500 -12.79 -18.12 11.64
N ALA A 501 -11.51 -18.39 11.33
CA ALA A 501 -10.39 -18.02 12.21
C ALA A 501 -10.36 -16.50 12.47
N LEU A 502 -10.44 -15.68 11.42
CA LEU A 502 -10.48 -14.23 11.56
C LEU A 502 -11.66 -13.73 12.41
N SER A 503 -12.81 -14.42 12.33
CA SER A 503 -14.00 -14.10 13.15
C SER A 503 -13.83 -14.43 14.61
N MET A 504 -12.90 -15.31 14.94
CA MET A 504 -12.52 -15.69 16.32
C MET A 504 -11.31 -14.88 16.84
N GLY A 505 -10.76 -13.96 16.03
CA GLY A 505 -9.56 -13.20 16.39
C GLY A 505 -8.26 -13.98 16.17
N GLU A 506 -8.30 -15.04 15.38
CA GLU A 506 -7.20 -15.98 15.15
C GLU A 506 -6.77 -15.97 13.68
N VAL A 507 -5.67 -16.65 13.37
CA VAL A 507 -5.19 -16.92 12.00
C VAL A 507 -5.11 -18.43 11.81
N VAL A 508 -5.49 -18.91 10.64
CA VAL A 508 -5.34 -20.33 10.27
C VAL A 508 -3.88 -20.74 10.39
N GLU A 509 -3.59 -21.77 11.16
CA GLU A 509 -2.21 -22.23 11.40
C GLU A 509 -1.60 -22.92 10.19
N ASP A 510 -2.38 -23.72 9.47
CA ASP A 510 -1.97 -24.42 8.25
C ASP A 510 -3.09 -24.45 7.22
N SER A 511 -2.73 -24.54 5.95
CA SER A 511 -3.65 -24.58 4.82
C SER A 511 -2.99 -25.35 3.66
N ARG A 512 -3.73 -26.24 3.02
CA ARG A 512 -3.20 -27.14 1.99
C ARG A 512 -3.03 -26.47 0.62
N LEU A 513 -3.97 -25.63 0.21
CA LEU A 513 -3.98 -24.92 -1.07
C LEU A 513 -3.54 -23.47 -0.93
N LEU A 514 -4.21 -22.72 -0.06
CA LEU A 514 -3.88 -21.34 0.21
C LEU A 514 -2.56 -21.24 0.99
N MET A 515 -1.74 -20.25 0.68
CA MET A 515 -0.63 -19.85 1.55
C MET A 515 -1.07 -18.64 2.35
N VAL A 516 -1.26 -18.82 3.65
CA VAL A 516 -1.75 -17.76 4.56
C VAL A 516 -0.59 -17.25 5.43
N ALA A 517 -0.36 -15.95 5.42
CA ALA A 517 0.55 -15.32 6.36
C ALA A 517 -0.22 -14.84 7.61
N PRO A 518 0.44 -14.80 8.80
CA PRO A 518 1.85 -15.10 9.06
C PRO A 518 2.18 -16.59 9.22
N ALA A 519 1.18 -17.47 9.25
CA ALA A 519 1.34 -18.87 9.63
C ALA A 519 2.17 -19.69 8.64
N CYS A 520 1.68 -19.89 7.40
CA CYS A 520 2.31 -20.87 6.50
C CYS A 520 2.92 -20.28 5.22
N LEU A 521 2.61 -19.04 4.83
CA LEU A 521 3.03 -18.48 3.52
C LEU A 521 4.54 -18.56 3.31
N ARG A 522 5.34 -18.05 4.25
CA ARG A 522 6.80 -18.03 4.13
C ARG A 522 7.39 -19.44 4.08
N ASN A 523 6.94 -20.33 4.95
CA ASN A 523 7.45 -21.70 5.05
C ASN A 523 7.12 -22.50 3.78
N ARG A 524 5.90 -22.33 3.23
CA ARG A 524 5.50 -23.01 2.00
C ARG A 524 6.23 -22.47 0.77
N ALA A 525 6.41 -21.14 0.68
CA ALA A 525 7.22 -20.55 -0.37
C ALA A 525 8.65 -21.06 -0.31
N SER A 526 9.28 -21.10 0.89
CA SER A 526 10.61 -21.68 1.10
C SER A 526 10.67 -23.15 0.67
N ALA A 527 9.70 -23.97 1.05
CA ALA A 527 9.64 -25.38 0.68
C ALA A 527 9.52 -25.59 -0.84
N LEU A 528 8.81 -24.72 -1.55
CA LEU A 528 8.75 -24.76 -3.02
C LEU A 528 10.05 -24.32 -3.66
N ILE A 529 10.77 -23.36 -3.09
CA ILE A 529 12.13 -22.98 -3.50
C ILE A 529 13.08 -24.14 -3.27
N ASP A 530 13.03 -24.82 -2.10
CA ASP A 530 13.85 -26.01 -1.79
C ASP A 530 13.63 -27.14 -2.79
N LYS A 531 12.41 -27.34 -3.28
CA LYS A 531 12.14 -28.31 -4.36
C LYS A 531 12.91 -27.98 -5.65
N GLU A 532 12.95 -26.70 -6.03
CA GLU A 532 13.69 -26.29 -7.23
C GLU A 532 15.22 -26.34 -7.01
N ILE A 533 15.71 -26.05 -5.81
CA ILE A 533 17.11 -26.29 -5.42
C ILE A 533 17.45 -27.79 -5.61
N GLY A 534 16.58 -28.69 -5.13
CA GLY A 534 16.75 -30.12 -5.31
C GLY A 534 16.73 -30.55 -6.79
N GLN A 535 15.90 -29.93 -7.64
CA GLN A 535 15.90 -30.19 -9.09
C GLN A 535 17.23 -29.76 -9.74
N ALA A 536 17.70 -28.55 -9.45
CA ALA A 536 18.94 -28.03 -10.00
C ALA A 536 20.16 -28.88 -9.57
N ARG A 537 20.26 -29.23 -8.29
CA ARG A 537 21.31 -30.11 -7.76
C ARG A 537 21.30 -31.51 -8.40
N ALA A 538 20.13 -31.95 -8.86
CA ALA A 538 19.98 -33.22 -9.60
C ALA A 538 20.19 -33.06 -11.13
N GLY A 539 20.68 -31.91 -11.60
CA GLY A 539 20.92 -31.62 -13.01
C GLY A 539 19.65 -31.47 -13.86
N ARG A 540 18.49 -31.29 -13.24
CA ARG A 540 17.22 -31.09 -13.93
C ARG A 540 16.86 -29.60 -14.08
N PRO A 541 16.11 -29.19 -15.13
CA PRO A 541 15.68 -27.81 -15.29
C PRO A 541 14.91 -27.30 -14.05
N ALA A 542 15.33 -26.17 -13.52
CA ALA A 542 14.76 -25.53 -12.34
C ALA A 542 14.56 -24.03 -12.60
N TYR A 543 13.43 -23.50 -12.14
CA TYR A 543 13.06 -22.10 -12.38
C TYR A 543 12.22 -21.52 -11.26
N LEU A 544 12.52 -20.26 -10.94
CA LEU A 544 11.73 -19.43 -10.03
C LEU A 544 11.44 -18.08 -10.70
N GLY A 545 10.20 -17.62 -10.62
CA GLY A 545 9.78 -16.31 -11.10
C GLY A 545 8.93 -15.59 -10.07
N PHE A 546 9.27 -14.34 -9.71
CA PHE A 546 8.49 -13.58 -8.75
C PHE A 546 8.25 -12.15 -9.23
N LYS A 547 6.96 -11.79 -9.39
CA LYS A 547 6.54 -10.40 -9.50
C LYS A 547 6.13 -9.91 -8.13
N LEU A 548 6.75 -8.83 -7.65
CA LEU A 548 6.60 -8.27 -6.30
C LEU A 548 6.62 -6.75 -6.32
N ASN A 549 6.02 -6.11 -5.30
CA ASN A 549 6.26 -4.68 -5.07
C ASN A 549 7.52 -4.45 -4.23
N GLY A 550 7.90 -5.41 -3.39
CA GLY A 550 9.11 -5.33 -2.57
C GLY A 550 9.62 -6.68 -2.10
N LEU A 551 10.94 -6.78 -2.03
CA LEU A 551 11.69 -7.94 -1.55
C LEU A 551 12.60 -7.49 -0.41
N THR A 552 12.23 -7.81 0.84
CA THR A 552 12.99 -7.39 2.04
C THR A 552 13.06 -8.46 3.14
N ASP A 553 12.36 -9.59 2.98
CA ASP A 553 12.42 -10.70 3.95
C ASP A 553 13.76 -11.42 3.82
N LYS A 554 14.60 -11.32 4.86
CA LYS A 554 15.95 -11.86 4.82
C LYS A 554 15.97 -13.37 4.58
N LEU A 555 15.07 -14.12 5.22
CA LEU A 555 15.02 -15.57 5.08
C LEU A 555 14.69 -15.99 3.63
N LEU A 556 13.76 -15.29 2.98
CA LEU A 556 13.44 -15.55 1.58
C LEU A 556 14.56 -15.09 0.64
N ILE A 557 15.24 -13.98 0.94
CA ILE A 557 16.41 -13.52 0.19
C ILE A 557 17.54 -14.57 0.28
N ASP A 558 17.84 -15.05 1.48
CA ASP A 558 18.86 -16.08 1.70
C ASP A 558 18.54 -17.36 0.91
N LYS A 559 17.26 -17.76 0.87
CA LYS A 559 16.79 -18.89 0.05
C LYS A 559 16.97 -18.68 -1.45
N LEU A 560 16.75 -17.46 -1.94
CA LEU A 560 16.98 -17.13 -3.35
C LEU A 560 18.48 -17.16 -3.71
N ILE A 561 19.34 -16.71 -2.79
CA ILE A 561 20.79 -16.80 -2.94
C ILE A 561 21.22 -18.28 -2.99
N GLU A 562 20.75 -19.12 -2.06
CA GLU A 562 20.99 -20.56 -2.07
C GLU A 562 20.52 -21.21 -3.38
N ALA A 563 19.35 -20.83 -3.87
CA ALA A 563 18.81 -21.33 -5.13
C ALA A 563 19.67 -20.93 -6.34
N SER A 564 20.14 -19.67 -6.38
CA SER A 564 21.07 -19.20 -7.41
C SER A 564 22.38 -19.99 -7.40
N GLN A 565 22.97 -20.19 -6.23
CA GLN A 565 24.21 -20.96 -6.07
C GLN A 565 24.02 -22.44 -6.44
N ALA A 566 22.82 -22.98 -6.31
CA ALA A 566 22.49 -24.33 -6.76
C ALA A 566 22.24 -24.41 -8.28
N GLY A 567 22.25 -23.29 -9.02
CA GLY A 567 22.05 -23.26 -10.47
C GLY A 567 20.59 -23.07 -10.90
N VAL A 568 19.69 -22.69 -9.99
CA VAL A 568 18.29 -22.34 -10.35
C VAL A 568 18.27 -21.02 -11.09
N LYS A 569 17.62 -20.96 -12.27
CA LYS A 569 17.37 -19.70 -12.97
C LYS A 569 16.25 -18.93 -12.25
N ILE A 570 16.50 -17.66 -11.91
CA ILE A 570 15.58 -16.84 -11.13
C ILE A 570 15.36 -15.50 -11.82
N ASP A 571 14.10 -15.21 -12.17
CA ASP A 571 13.67 -13.92 -12.72
C ASP A 571 12.78 -13.18 -11.71
N LEU A 572 13.12 -11.93 -11.41
CA LEU A 572 12.40 -11.09 -10.47
C LEU A 572 11.91 -9.82 -11.15
N VAL A 573 10.61 -9.55 -11.07
CA VAL A 573 10.02 -8.25 -11.43
C VAL A 573 9.67 -7.53 -10.14
N VAL A 574 10.53 -6.62 -9.68
CA VAL A 574 10.37 -5.90 -8.40
C VAL A 574 10.25 -4.42 -8.65
N ARG A 575 9.03 -3.89 -8.54
CA ARG A 575 8.75 -2.48 -8.81
C ARG A 575 9.49 -1.52 -7.87
N GLY A 576 9.48 -1.80 -6.58
CA GLY A 576 9.92 -0.88 -5.52
C GLY A 576 11.21 -1.32 -4.84
N ILE A 577 11.10 -1.58 -3.53
CA ILE A 577 12.23 -1.96 -2.68
C ILE A 577 12.72 -3.37 -3.04
N CYS A 578 14.01 -3.48 -3.34
CA CYS A 578 14.69 -4.77 -3.48
C CYS A 578 15.96 -4.74 -2.63
N CYS A 579 15.98 -5.52 -1.55
CA CYS A 579 17.17 -5.64 -0.70
C CYS A 579 18.16 -6.69 -1.19
N LEU A 580 17.87 -7.39 -2.28
CA LEU A 580 18.74 -8.30 -2.98
C LEU A 580 19.45 -7.59 -4.12
N VAL A 581 20.72 -7.86 -4.35
CA VAL A 581 21.46 -7.50 -5.57
C VAL A 581 21.59 -8.75 -6.44
N GLY A 582 21.03 -8.71 -7.65
CA GLY A 582 21.14 -9.77 -8.64
C GLY A 582 22.42 -9.68 -9.48
N GLY A 583 22.84 -10.79 -10.07
CA GLY A 583 23.97 -10.83 -11.00
C GLY A 583 25.36 -10.82 -10.35
N VAL A 584 25.47 -10.93 -9.01
CA VAL A 584 26.75 -10.96 -8.30
C VAL A 584 27.41 -12.32 -8.51
N PRO A 585 28.62 -12.38 -9.12
CA PRO A 585 29.32 -13.64 -9.39
C PRO A 585 29.49 -14.54 -8.16
N GLY A 586 29.20 -15.84 -8.30
CA GLY A 586 29.30 -16.84 -7.25
C GLY A 586 28.23 -16.78 -6.16
N LEU A 587 27.35 -15.76 -6.20
CA LEU A 587 26.28 -15.59 -5.21
C LEU A 587 24.88 -15.52 -5.86
N THR A 588 24.66 -14.51 -6.67
CA THR A 588 23.35 -14.23 -7.28
C THR A 588 23.41 -14.14 -8.80
N GLU A 589 24.42 -14.77 -9.41
CA GLU A 589 24.68 -14.73 -10.86
C GLU A 589 23.51 -15.23 -11.71
N ASN A 590 22.70 -16.16 -11.16
CA ASN A 590 21.53 -16.72 -11.81
C ASN A 590 20.23 -15.92 -11.49
N ILE A 591 20.34 -14.77 -10.82
CA ILE A 591 19.21 -13.90 -10.47
C ILE A 591 19.22 -12.65 -11.34
N ARG A 592 18.18 -12.48 -12.15
CA ARG A 592 17.89 -11.25 -12.88
C ARG A 592 16.80 -10.46 -12.17
N VAL A 593 17.00 -9.14 -11.93
CA VAL A 593 16.03 -8.25 -11.33
C VAL A 593 15.64 -7.16 -12.32
N VAL A 594 14.36 -7.01 -12.59
CA VAL A 594 13.79 -5.96 -13.44
C VAL A 594 12.81 -5.12 -12.62
N SER A 595 12.86 -3.81 -12.78
CA SER A 595 11.91 -2.87 -12.18
C SER A 595 11.18 -2.11 -13.27
N ILE A 596 9.85 -2.04 -13.20
CA ILE A 596 9.02 -1.30 -14.14
C ILE A 596 8.29 -0.19 -13.38
N VAL A 597 8.51 1.05 -13.82
CA VAL A 597 7.76 2.25 -13.41
C VAL A 597 7.22 2.89 -14.67
N GLY A 598 5.93 3.16 -14.74
CA GLY A 598 5.31 3.70 -15.93
C GLY A 598 3.91 4.26 -15.65
N ARG A 599 3.09 4.32 -16.69
CA ARG A 599 1.73 4.86 -16.65
C ARG A 599 0.86 4.25 -15.56
N TYR A 600 0.91 2.93 -15.44
CA TYR A 600 0.19 2.17 -14.41
C TYR A 600 1.14 1.72 -13.31
N LEU A 601 0.64 1.71 -12.08
CA LEU A 601 1.41 1.24 -10.95
C LEU A 601 1.43 -0.30 -10.95
N GLU A 602 2.60 -0.89 -11.15
CA GLU A 602 2.80 -2.34 -11.11
C GLU A 602 2.59 -2.85 -9.69
N HIS A 603 1.39 -3.40 -9.41
CA HIS A 603 0.96 -3.76 -8.06
C HIS A 603 0.71 -5.26 -7.89
N ALA A 604 0.38 -5.98 -8.94
CA ALA A 604 0.12 -7.42 -8.89
C ALA A 604 1.32 -8.22 -8.36
N ARG A 605 1.03 -9.36 -7.70
CA ARG A 605 2.04 -10.34 -7.30
C ARG A 605 1.72 -11.66 -7.95
N ILE A 606 2.74 -12.23 -8.59
CA ILE A 606 2.70 -13.54 -9.23
C ILE A 606 3.90 -14.33 -8.71
N TYR A 607 3.68 -15.59 -8.31
CA TYR A 607 4.76 -16.50 -7.93
C TYR A 607 4.75 -17.69 -8.89
N LEU A 608 5.88 -17.97 -9.50
CA LEU A 608 6.12 -19.08 -10.42
C LEU A 608 7.17 -20.02 -9.83
N PHE A 609 6.81 -21.28 -9.66
CA PHE A 609 7.72 -22.32 -9.21
C PHE A 609 7.77 -23.46 -10.21
N GLY A 610 8.96 -23.95 -10.52
CA GLY A 610 9.15 -25.12 -11.37
C GLY A 610 9.13 -24.83 -12.88
N THR A 611 9.19 -25.90 -13.69
CA THR A 611 9.19 -25.88 -15.15
C THR A 611 8.23 -26.94 -15.72
N GLY A 612 7.69 -26.74 -16.93
CA GLY A 612 6.83 -27.69 -17.62
C GLY A 612 5.63 -28.14 -16.78
N GLU A 613 5.38 -29.44 -16.68
CA GLU A 613 4.26 -30.02 -15.91
C GLU A 613 4.35 -29.73 -14.39
N ARG A 614 5.55 -29.51 -13.87
CA ARG A 614 5.75 -29.14 -12.45
C ARG A 614 5.46 -27.67 -12.16
N ARG A 615 5.16 -26.85 -13.18
CA ARG A 615 4.89 -25.43 -13.03
C ARG A 615 3.71 -25.20 -12.12
N GLN A 616 3.94 -24.44 -11.04
CA GLN A 616 2.92 -23.92 -10.17
C GLN A 616 2.89 -22.40 -10.24
N VAL A 617 1.69 -21.86 -10.37
CA VAL A 617 1.43 -20.41 -10.47
C VAL A 617 0.51 -19.99 -9.34
N TYR A 618 0.90 -18.94 -8.62
CA TYR A 618 0.09 -18.33 -7.57
C TYR A 618 -0.09 -16.84 -7.84
N ILE A 619 -1.25 -16.32 -7.50
CA ILE A 619 -1.46 -14.87 -7.31
C ILE A 619 -1.53 -14.58 -5.81
N SER A 620 -1.04 -13.40 -5.39
CA SER A 620 -0.92 -13.11 -3.96
C SER A 620 -1.21 -11.66 -3.61
N SER A 621 -1.69 -11.43 -2.39
CA SER A 621 -1.72 -10.11 -1.76
C SER A 621 -0.37 -9.77 -1.11
N ALA A 622 0.50 -10.74 -0.87
CA ALA A 622 1.77 -10.60 -0.16
C ALA A 622 2.93 -10.24 -1.08
N ASP A 623 3.77 -9.33 -0.62
CA ASP A 623 5.15 -9.19 -1.06
C ASP A 623 6.08 -10.08 -0.20
N PHE A 624 7.29 -10.36 -0.66
CA PHE A 624 8.33 -10.99 0.14
C PHE A 624 9.02 -9.97 1.05
N MET A 625 8.21 -9.38 1.93
CA MET A 625 8.64 -8.43 2.93
C MET A 625 8.37 -8.98 4.33
N THR A 626 9.30 -8.79 5.28
CA THR A 626 9.17 -9.29 6.67
C THR A 626 7.81 -8.93 7.30
N ARG A 627 7.32 -7.70 7.09
CA ARG A 627 6.00 -7.30 7.60
C ARG A 627 4.83 -8.08 6.99
N ASN A 628 4.92 -8.50 5.70
CA ASN A 628 3.88 -9.29 5.04
C ASN A 628 3.89 -10.74 5.54
N THR A 629 5.09 -11.27 5.76
CA THR A 629 5.27 -12.68 6.16
C THR A 629 5.08 -12.92 7.66
N THR A 630 5.12 -11.87 8.51
CA THR A 630 5.12 -12.03 9.98
C THR A 630 4.11 -11.17 10.74
N ARG A 631 3.64 -10.04 10.17
CA ARG A 631 2.80 -9.05 10.87
C ARG A 631 1.53 -8.69 10.12
N ARG A 632 1.19 -9.45 9.08
CA ARG A 632 0.00 -9.25 8.27
C ARG A 632 -0.70 -10.56 7.98
N VAL A 633 -2.01 -10.50 7.87
CA VAL A 633 -2.79 -11.56 7.23
C VAL A 633 -2.79 -11.31 5.73
N GLU A 634 -2.15 -12.19 5.00
CA GLU A 634 -2.04 -12.19 3.55
C GLU A 634 -2.45 -13.54 3.00
N VAL A 635 -2.88 -13.59 1.75
CA VAL A 635 -3.27 -14.83 1.08
C VAL A 635 -2.60 -14.92 -0.28
N ALA A 636 -2.03 -16.09 -0.60
CA ALA A 636 -1.68 -16.48 -1.96
C ALA A 636 -2.52 -17.69 -2.36
N ALA A 637 -3.14 -17.63 -3.54
CA ALA A 637 -3.97 -18.69 -4.09
C ALA A 637 -3.33 -19.32 -5.32
N PRO A 638 -3.34 -20.67 -5.44
CA PRO A 638 -2.90 -21.34 -6.65
C PRO A 638 -3.90 -21.09 -7.79
N VAL A 639 -3.40 -20.84 -8.98
CA VAL A 639 -4.21 -20.79 -10.20
C VAL A 639 -4.18 -22.20 -10.83
N ARG A 640 -5.31 -22.89 -10.80
CA ARG A 640 -5.39 -24.31 -11.19
C ARG A 640 -5.76 -24.50 -12.66
N ASP A 641 -6.54 -23.58 -13.24
CA ASP A 641 -6.89 -23.61 -14.66
C ASP A 641 -5.62 -23.45 -15.53
N PRO A 642 -5.33 -24.38 -16.45
CA PRO A 642 -4.09 -24.39 -17.22
C PRO A 642 -3.94 -23.18 -18.15
N ASP A 643 -5.04 -22.68 -18.74
CA ASP A 643 -5.00 -21.55 -19.65
C ASP A 643 -4.78 -20.24 -18.89
N LEU A 644 -5.38 -20.11 -17.70
CA LEU A 644 -5.13 -18.96 -16.80
C LEU A 644 -3.69 -18.96 -16.27
N ARG A 645 -3.10 -20.14 -15.98
CA ARG A 645 -1.67 -20.25 -15.65
C ARG A 645 -0.80 -19.77 -16.79
N ALA A 646 -1.07 -20.23 -18.01
CA ALA A 646 -0.33 -19.83 -19.19
C ALA A 646 -0.43 -18.32 -19.43
N HIS A 647 -1.63 -17.73 -19.24
CA HIS A 647 -1.83 -16.28 -19.34
C HIS A 647 -0.97 -15.50 -18.33
N LEU A 648 -0.97 -15.89 -17.05
CA LEU A 648 -0.18 -15.22 -16.02
C LEU A 648 1.33 -15.37 -16.25
N GLU A 649 1.77 -16.53 -16.74
CA GLU A 649 3.16 -16.76 -17.11
C GLU A 649 3.57 -15.88 -18.29
N GLN A 650 2.72 -15.74 -19.31
CA GLN A 650 2.97 -14.86 -20.45
C GLN A 650 3.04 -13.41 -20.03
N VAL A 651 2.14 -12.93 -19.16
CA VAL A 651 2.20 -11.58 -18.59
C VAL A 651 3.52 -11.34 -17.88
N PHE A 652 3.99 -12.30 -17.08
CA PHE A 652 5.27 -12.20 -16.39
C PHE A 652 6.45 -12.14 -17.36
N GLN A 653 6.47 -12.97 -18.42
CA GLN A 653 7.52 -12.96 -19.45
C GLN A 653 7.50 -11.66 -20.25
N ASP A 654 6.33 -11.15 -20.60
CA ASP A 654 6.18 -9.87 -21.30
C ASP A 654 6.73 -8.70 -20.48
N GLN A 655 6.57 -8.72 -19.16
CA GLN A 655 7.17 -7.71 -18.28
C GLN A 655 8.69 -7.82 -18.19
N LEU A 656 9.26 -9.02 -18.19
CA LEU A 656 10.71 -9.21 -18.20
C LEU A 656 11.40 -8.66 -19.45
N ARG A 657 10.71 -8.62 -20.60
CA ARG A 657 11.24 -8.08 -21.85
C ARG A 657 10.92 -6.60 -22.09
N ASP A 658 10.30 -5.90 -21.11
CA ASP A 658 10.01 -4.48 -21.24
C ASP A 658 11.29 -3.65 -21.34
N THR A 659 11.52 -3.00 -22.49
CA THR A 659 12.68 -2.15 -22.76
C THR A 659 12.33 -0.67 -22.66
N ALA A 660 11.06 -0.31 -22.75
CA ALA A 660 10.62 1.08 -22.69
C ALA A 660 10.62 1.60 -21.24
N LYS A 661 10.11 0.84 -20.30
CA LYS A 661 9.97 1.21 -18.88
C LYS A 661 10.78 0.32 -17.94
N GLY A 662 11.31 -0.78 -18.43
CA GLY A 662 12.13 -1.72 -17.67
C GLY A 662 13.49 -1.13 -17.28
N ARG A 663 13.89 -1.36 -16.03
CA ARG A 663 15.24 -1.07 -15.49
C ARG A 663 15.81 -2.36 -14.94
N VAL A 664 16.95 -2.78 -15.46
CA VAL A 664 17.66 -4.00 -15.01
C VAL A 664 18.66 -3.62 -13.93
N GLN A 665 18.59 -4.31 -12.80
CA GLN A 665 19.57 -4.14 -11.73
C GLN A 665 20.92 -4.73 -12.15
N GLN A 666 21.98 -4.01 -11.85
CA GLN A 666 23.37 -4.40 -12.09
C GLN A 666 24.01 -5.02 -10.85
N PRO A 667 25.13 -5.73 -10.96
CA PRO A 667 25.84 -6.32 -9.83
C PRO A 667 26.34 -5.34 -8.76
N ASP A 668 26.43 -4.06 -9.08
CA ASP A 668 26.73 -2.97 -8.14
C ASP A 668 25.48 -2.39 -7.45
N GLY A 669 24.28 -2.94 -7.75
CA GLY A 669 23.00 -2.50 -7.25
C GLY A 669 22.39 -1.29 -7.99
N ALA A 670 23.05 -0.73 -9.01
CA ALA A 670 22.48 0.31 -9.86
C ALA A 670 21.40 -0.26 -10.80
N TYR A 671 20.52 0.62 -11.27
CA TYR A 671 19.49 0.24 -12.25
C TYR A 671 19.74 0.99 -13.57
N ILE A 672 19.83 0.25 -14.66
CA ILE A 672 19.99 0.81 -16.01
C ILE A 672 18.78 0.45 -16.87
N ARG A 673 18.49 1.26 -17.88
CA ARG A 673 17.41 0.98 -18.84
C ARG A 673 17.67 -0.37 -19.54
N ALA A 674 16.64 -1.21 -19.60
CA ALA A 674 16.72 -2.47 -20.32
C ALA A 674 17.01 -2.22 -21.79
N GLN A 675 17.87 -3.07 -22.39
CA GLN A 675 18.24 -2.99 -23.80
C GLN A 675 17.53 -4.08 -24.61
N GLY A 676 17.30 -3.84 -25.88
CA GLY A 676 16.65 -4.75 -26.80
C GLY A 676 15.67 -4.06 -27.73
N GLU A 677 14.88 -4.82 -28.47
CA GLU A 677 13.81 -4.32 -29.32
C GLU A 677 12.82 -3.49 -28.49
N PRO A 678 12.37 -2.32 -29.00
CA PRO A 678 11.45 -1.44 -28.29
C PRO A 678 10.15 -2.16 -27.92
N PHE A 679 9.91 -2.35 -26.63
CA PHE A 679 8.72 -3.01 -26.12
C PHE A 679 8.25 -2.35 -24.83
N ASN A 680 6.98 -1.95 -24.78
CA ASN A 680 6.30 -1.42 -23.61
C ASN A 680 5.22 -2.40 -23.18
N SER A 681 5.42 -3.11 -22.09
CA SER A 681 4.50 -4.15 -21.61
C SER A 681 3.11 -3.59 -21.27
N GLN A 682 3.03 -2.40 -20.68
CA GLN A 682 1.74 -1.79 -20.31
C GLN A 682 0.92 -1.36 -21.52
N GLU A 683 1.54 -0.80 -22.56
CA GLU A 683 0.85 -0.48 -23.81
C GLU A 683 0.49 -1.75 -24.60
N TRP A 684 1.34 -2.77 -24.54
CA TRP A 684 1.06 -4.08 -25.12
C TRP A 684 -0.20 -4.70 -24.50
N PHE A 685 -0.30 -4.74 -23.17
CA PHE A 685 -1.48 -5.28 -22.48
C PHE A 685 -2.74 -4.46 -22.76
N CYS A 686 -2.63 -3.13 -22.87
CA CYS A 686 -3.75 -2.32 -23.37
C CYS A 686 -4.20 -2.78 -24.75
N GLY A 687 -3.28 -2.96 -25.69
CA GLY A 687 -3.57 -3.44 -27.05
C GLY A 687 -4.24 -4.80 -27.04
N GLN A 688 -3.74 -5.75 -26.25
CA GLN A 688 -4.32 -7.09 -26.10
C GLN A 688 -5.77 -7.04 -25.56
N ALA A 689 -6.03 -6.21 -24.54
CA ALA A 689 -7.38 -6.05 -23.98
C ALA A 689 -8.35 -5.43 -25.00
N TYR A 690 -7.92 -4.41 -25.75
CA TYR A 690 -8.74 -3.79 -26.80
C TYR A 690 -9.03 -4.75 -27.96
N ALA A 691 -8.10 -5.64 -28.28
CA ALA A 691 -8.27 -6.67 -29.32
C ALA A 691 -9.09 -7.89 -28.83
N GLY A 692 -9.41 -7.98 -27.54
CA GLY A 692 -10.03 -9.17 -26.95
C GLY A 692 -9.13 -10.42 -27.03
N ALA A 693 -7.81 -10.22 -27.11
CA ALA A 693 -6.84 -11.28 -27.37
C ALA A 693 -6.66 -12.25 -26.19
N TRP A 694 -7.21 -11.93 -25.01
CA TRP A 694 -7.19 -12.81 -23.84
C TRP A 694 -8.38 -13.78 -23.77
N ALA A 695 -9.12 -13.95 -24.88
CA ALA A 695 -10.16 -14.97 -24.97
C ALA A 695 -9.56 -16.37 -24.74
N LEU A 696 -10.09 -17.07 -23.75
CA LEU A 696 -9.70 -18.44 -23.47
C LEU A 696 -10.35 -19.39 -24.46
N PRO A 697 -9.72 -20.52 -24.81
CA PRO A 697 -10.38 -21.56 -25.62
C PRO A 697 -11.65 -22.06 -24.91
N ALA A 698 -12.64 -22.48 -25.66
CA ALA A 698 -13.84 -23.05 -25.08
C ALA A 698 -13.48 -24.18 -24.11
N PRO A 699 -14.14 -24.30 -22.96
CA PRO A 699 -13.86 -25.38 -22.02
C PRO A 699 -14.00 -26.71 -22.71
N GLN A 700 -12.92 -27.50 -22.71
CA GLN A 700 -13.01 -28.89 -23.19
C GLN A 700 -14.05 -29.58 -22.29
N LYS A 701 -15.10 -30.18 -22.89
CA LYS A 701 -16.05 -30.99 -22.13
C LYS A 701 -15.24 -32.03 -21.35
N ALA A 702 -15.32 -31.96 -20.03
CA ALA A 702 -14.72 -32.98 -19.19
C ALA A 702 -15.19 -34.36 -19.70
N PRO A 703 -14.32 -35.36 -19.82
CA PRO A 703 -14.76 -36.70 -20.14
C PRO A 703 -15.86 -37.06 -19.12
N PRO A 704 -16.94 -37.71 -19.59
CA PRO A 704 -18.04 -38.05 -18.70
C PRO A 704 -17.48 -38.79 -17.51
N ALA A 705 -17.83 -38.32 -16.30
CA ALA A 705 -17.41 -38.97 -15.06
C ALA A 705 -17.65 -40.47 -15.18
N PRO A 706 -16.70 -41.34 -14.79
CA PRO A 706 -16.92 -42.76 -14.82
C PRO A 706 -18.23 -43.04 -14.08
N LYS A 707 -19.19 -43.70 -14.82
CA LYS A 707 -20.46 -44.09 -14.21
C LYS A 707 -20.15 -44.72 -12.86
N ALA A 708 -20.70 -44.16 -11.79
CA ALA A 708 -20.61 -44.76 -10.46
C ALA A 708 -21.00 -46.22 -10.61
N ALA A 709 -20.12 -47.13 -10.23
CA ALA A 709 -20.42 -48.54 -10.22
C ALA A 709 -21.72 -48.73 -9.40
N GLU A 710 -22.70 -49.40 -9.99
CA GLU A 710 -23.91 -49.76 -9.26
C GLU A 710 -23.51 -50.41 -7.92
N PRO A 711 -24.14 -50.04 -6.81
CA PRO A 711 -23.83 -50.64 -5.53
C PRO A 711 -24.10 -52.15 -5.60
N GLN A 712 -23.06 -52.95 -5.46
CA GLN A 712 -23.17 -54.37 -5.31
C GLN A 712 -24.09 -54.66 -4.10
N PRO A 713 -25.07 -55.58 -4.23
CA PRO A 713 -25.96 -55.90 -3.12
C PRO A 713 -25.13 -56.43 -1.92
N ALA A 714 -25.42 -55.85 -0.77
CA ALA A 714 -24.76 -56.19 0.48
C ALA A 714 -24.81 -57.70 0.73
N PRO A 715 -23.74 -58.35 1.17
CA PRO A 715 -23.76 -59.77 1.48
C PRO A 715 -24.72 -60.06 2.65
N THR A 716 -25.58 -61.02 2.49
CA THR A 716 -26.56 -61.50 3.47
C THR A 716 -25.85 -61.87 4.80
N PRO A 717 -26.36 -61.45 5.96
CA PRO A 717 -25.68 -61.74 7.23
C PRO A 717 -25.76 -63.25 7.56
N GLN A 718 -24.62 -63.89 7.61
CA GLN A 718 -24.49 -65.22 8.13
C GLN A 718 -24.78 -65.23 9.66
N LYS A 719 -25.76 -66.08 10.09
CA LYS A 719 -26.08 -66.30 11.47
C LYS A 719 -24.83 -66.81 12.24
N ARG A 720 -24.33 -66.03 13.20
CA ARG A 720 -23.35 -66.50 14.19
C ARG A 720 -24.07 -67.36 15.26
N PRO A 721 -23.44 -68.46 15.74
CA PRO A 721 -24.03 -69.29 16.82
C PRO A 721 -24.05 -68.53 18.13
N ALA A 722 -25.11 -68.78 18.92
CA ALA A 722 -25.34 -68.17 20.20
C ALA A 722 -24.23 -68.46 21.23
N ALA A 723 -23.67 -67.43 21.82
CA ALA A 723 -22.71 -67.53 22.94
C ALA A 723 -23.52 -67.60 24.28
N LYS A 724 -23.08 -68.52 25.13
CA LYS A 724 -23.65 -68.76 26.50
C LYS A 724 -23.50 -67.52 27.38
N PRO A 725 -24.49 -67.29 28.34
CA PRO A 725 -24.46 -66.14 29.23
C PRO A 725 -23.38 -66.27 30.34
N LEU A 726 -22.60 -65.21 30.54
CA LEU A 726 -21.74 -65.03 31.71
C LEU A 726 -22.51 -64.41 32.90
N PRO A 727 -22.12 -64.70 34.14
CA PRO A 727 -22.88 -64.34 35.32
C PRO A 727 -22.76 -62.85 35.67
N ALA A 728 -23.90 -62.33 36.23
CA ALA A 728 -24.07 -60.96 36.68
C ALA A 728 -23.04 -60.53 37.72
N LYS A 729 -22.35 -59.40 37.50
CA LYS A 729 -21.58 -58.68 38.53
C LYS A 729 -22.47 -57.61 39.17
N THR A 730 -22.49 -57.69 40.51
CA THR A 730 -23.15 -56.85 41.47
C THR A 730 -22.86 -55.34 41.30
N ALA A 731 -23.93 -54.56 41.52
CA ALA A 731 -23.88 -53.09 41.49
C ALA A 731 -23.07 -52.50 42.65
N PRO A 732 -22.36 -51.37 42.44
CA PRO A 732 -21.74 -50.63 43.54
C PRO A 732 -22.72 -49.61 44.15
N ALA A 733 -22.61 -49.47 45.48
CA ALA A 733 -23.42 -48.70 46.36
C ALA A 733 -23.52 -47.21 46.09
N LYS A 734 -24.68 -46.62 46.38
CA LYS A 734 -24.97 -45.17 46.40
C LYS A 734 -24.09 -44.46 47.43
N ARG A 735 -23.44 -43.40 47.01
CA ARG A 735 -22.86 -42.37 47.91
C ARG A 735 -23.89 -41.29 48.23
N PRO A 736 -23.89 -40.76 49.47
CA PRO A 736 -24.93 -39.86 49.94
C PRO A 736 -24.80 -38.43 49.44
N ALA A 737 -25.95 -37.80 49.26
CA ALA A 737 -26.11 -36.41 48.86
C ALA A 737 -25.62 -35.43 49.94
N VAL A 738 -24.77 -34.47 49.53
CA VAL A 738 -24.38 -33.34 50.38
C VAL A 738 -25.44 -32.24 50.19
N LYS A 739 -26.13 -31.87 51.29
CA LYS A 739 -27.01 -30.69 51.34
C LYS A 739 -26.20 -29.42 51.40
N VAL A 740 -26.40 -28.54 50.42
CA VAL A 740 -25.92 -27.15 50.49
C VAL A 740 -27.02 -26.29 51.10
N HIS A 741 -26.70 -25.69 52.26
CA HIS A 741 -27.55 -24.71 52.91
C HIS A 741 -27.43 -23.35 52.25
N THR A 742 -28.53 -22.85 51.71
CA THR A 742 -28.70 -21.43 51.37
C THR A 742 -29.04 -20.63 52.63
N ARG A 743 -28.19 -19.72 53.02
CA ARG A 743 -28.57 -18.64 53.96
C ARG A 743 -28.92 -17.38 53.16
N ARG A 744 -30.18 -17.02 53.22
CA ARG A 744 -30.66 -15.65 52.98
C ARG A 744 -30.35 -14.82 54.23
N THR A 745 -29.72 -13.66 54.03
CA THR A 745 -29.90 -12.50 54.92
C THR A 745 -30.05 -11.29 54.08
N GLY A 746 -31.24 -10.71 54.12
CA GLY A 746 -31.50 -9.35 53.65
C GLY A 746 -31.18 -8.35 54.78
N LEU A 747 -30.93 -7.13 54.41
CA LEU A 747 -31.42 -5.87 55.00
C LEU A 747 -30.82 -4.70 54.21
N LEU A 748 -31.67 -3.96 53.53
CA LEU A 748 -32.04 -2.55 53.73
C LEU A 748 -30.92 -1.58 54.11
N GLY A 749 -30.76 -0.56 53.29
CA GLY A 749 -30.73 0.75 53.85
C GLY A 749 -29.83 1.77 53.19
N ARG A 750 -30.41 2.59 52.30
CA ARG A 750 -30.31 4.06 52.26
C ARG A 750 -28.97 4.71 52.65
N LEU A 751 -28.40 5.57 51.80
CA LEU A 751 -28.58 7.03 51.89
C LEU A 751 -27.52 7.75 51.03
N PHE A 752 -28.02 8.65 50.19
CA PHE A 752 -27.57 10.02 49.88
C PHE A 752 -26.06 10.37 49.81
N GLY A 753 -25.73 11.10 48.77
CA GLY A 753 -24.82 12.21 48.80
C GLY A 753 -24.21 12.59 47.47
N ARG A 754 -24.71 13.66 46.93
CA ARG A 754 -24.10 14.61 45.98
C ARG A 754 -22.62 14.87 46.31
N ASP A 755 -21.73 15.00 45.29
CA ASP A 755 -21.43 16.23 44.54
C ASP A 755 -20.69 15.84 43.26
#